data_b2cdfda6ae2e2be7dcdd5c156530d5d4
#
_entry.id   b2cdfda6ae2e2be7dcdd5c156530d5d4
#
_cell.length_a   1.000
_cell.length_b   1.000
_cell.length_c   1.000
_cell.angle_alpha   90.00
_cell.angle_beta   90.00
_cell.angle_gamma   90.00
#
_symmetry.space_group_name_H-M   'P 1'
#
loop_
_entity.id
_entity.type
_entity.pdbx_description
1 polymer ?
#
loop_
_entity_poly.entity_id
_entity_poly.type
_entity_poly.pdbx_seq_one_letter_code
_entity_poly.pdbx_strand_id
1 'polypeptide(L)'
;MSLEEKNANLTGNEELLGAENDEQSWFSFQNIFATLILNWQWFLLTMFIFLCGAFIYLRYTTPTYSVSARVLIKEDKNSRRSNTNMLASMQDLGFMTNSVGLENEMEILQSNLLLRDAVMDMKLYVEYFHKGYVKRGLVYGTQPINVDLDSVSLNTLDQLLLDETHSMELSITRKNQDIIVTGTLFNNGKSSGSFTKEIKKLPATCLTEYGRLTFTKNMVAKADSLEGTWIVSIVPPMSVARKYLSAMSVAATSKQTDIAEITLKDANYKRGIDFLRALVVCYNRQANADKNEIAMLTEKFINERIEKINDELGSTESKLQNYKKANELIDLQMDATQSLQMTNQYSTKLTEATSQIQLLDYLREFVENPANQYNIIPSNVGMTDAASMALITNYNQCVQERNRFLQTASSHAPQVQTLTATLNQLQTSIHSALTQARRTAEIKRKSIQDEYIKYQSRIGRSPEQERVLTEIGRQQDVRSGLYLMLLQKREENSISLAATVDKGKLIDNPQFDGLVSPKRAIILLAALVLGFALPLCVLFLLSFFRYRIEGREDVMKLTSLPIVADVPVASDSVKTTAGIVVQANKNNQIDEIFRSLRTNIQFMMKENEKVILFTSSTSGEGKTFLAANLAVSFALLGKKVILCGLDIRKPALGKLFNLSDRKIGATALLVKNSVTVEDVRSQVCASGVNDNLDLLLAGPTPPNPTELLARQNLEDTIEILKQQYDYIILDTAPVGLVSDTLQIAKFTNVSCYVCRADYTPKANIGVVNGLTKENKLPNTCIILNGVDMSKKKYGYYYGYGKYGKYGRYGYSRYGYGKYGYGKYGYGNYGNYGNYADSRYSNKDDDSIKK
;
A
#
# COMPACT_ATOMS: atom_id res chain seq x y z
N MET A 1 59.32 -6.58 3.60
CA MET A 1 58.58 -6.83 2.38
C MET A 1 57.86 -5.52 2.00
N SER A 2 58.38 -4.92 0.97
CA SER A 2 58.19 -3.52 0.60
C SER A 2 56.91 -3.26 -0.20
N LEU A 3 56.45 -2.03 -0.16
CA LEU A 3 55.32 -1.49 -0.86
C LEU A 3 55.35 -1.65 -2.41
N GLU A 4 56.39 -2.22 -2.97
CA GLU A 4 56.54 -2.48 -4.41
C GLU A 4 55.90 -3.80 -4.87
N GLU A 5 55.68 -4.77 -4.02
CA GLU A 5 55.00 -6.04 -4.37
C GLU A 5 53.45 -5.93 -4.36
N LYS A 6 52.92 -4.84 -3.83
CA LYS A 6 51.45 -4.58 -3.85
C LYS A 6 50.94 -3.85 -5.11
N ASN A 7 51.87 -3.19 -5.82
CA ASN A 7 51.55 -2.49 -7.06
C ASN A 7 51.66 -3.35 -8.33
N ALA A 8 52.37 -4.48 -8.27
CA ALA A 8 52.46 -5.41 -9.40
C ALA A 8 51.22 -6.33 -9.56
N ASN A 9 50.39 -6.46 -8.50
CA ASN A 9 49.15 -7.25 -8.57
C ASN A 9 47.87 -6.42 -8.90
N LEU A 10 48.03 -5.09 -9.05
CA LEU A 10 46.93 -4.21 -9.41
C LEU A 10 46.85 -3.88 -10.92
N THR A 11 47.96 -4.09 -11.66
CA THR A 11 48.01 -3.86 -13.10
C THR A 11 47.67 -5.09 -13.94
N GLY A 12 47.62 -6.27 -13.36
CA GLY A 12 47.22 -7.52 -14.03
C GLY A 12 45.74 -7.81 -14.08
N ASN A 13 44.92 -7.05 -13.33
CA ASN A 13 43.46 -7.23 -13.30
C ASN A 13 42.65 -6.17 -14.10
N GLU A 14 43.34 -5.16 -14.64
CA GLU A 14 42.63 -4.15 -15.47
C GLU A 14 42.56 -4.53 -16.95
N GLU A 15 43.40 -5.46 -17.43
CA GLU A 15 43.30 -5.96 -18.82
C GLU A 15 42.29 -7.10 -19.00
N LEU A 16 41.74 -7.66 -17.93
CA LEU A 16 40.69 -8.71 -18.00
C LEU A 16 39.25 -8.17 -17.76
N LEU A 17 39.10 -6.89 -17.47
CA LEU A 17 37.78 -6.22 -17.30
C LEU A 17 37.39 -5.31 -18.48
N GLY A 18 38.17 -5.33 -19.57
CA GLY A 18 37.90 -4.57 -20.80
C GLY A 18 36.97 -5.25 -21.79
N ALA A 19 36.25 -6.30 -21.41
CA ALA A 19 35.08 -6.79 -22.12
C ALA A 19 33.84 -6.28 -21.40
N GLU A 20 33.67 -4.98 -21.36
CA GLU A 20 32.36 -4.40 -21.07
C GLU A 20 31.37 -4.92 -22.09
N ASN A 21 30.55 -5.86 -21.64
CA ASN A 21 29.23 -6.08 -22.17
C ASN A 21 28.53 -4.71 -22.12
N ASP A 22 28.55 -4.01 -23.24
CA ASP A 22 27.56 -2.98 -23.54
C ASP A 22 26.22 -3.73 -23.61
N GLU A 23 25.69 -4.14 -22.47
CA GLU A 23 24.26 -4.28 -22.26
C GLU A 23 23.68 -2.90 -22.51
N GLN A 24 23.44 -2.61 -23.80
CA GLN A 24 22.71 -1.41 -24.20
C GLN A 24 21.38 -1.48 -23.47
N SER A 25 21.34 -0.75 -22.35
CA SER A 25 20.15 -0.64 -21.53
C SER A 25 18.97 -0.29 -22.43
N TRP A 26 17.92 -1.07 -22.36
CA TRP A 26 16.62 -0.85 -23.03
C TRP A 26 16.08 0.56 -22.73
N PHE A 27 16.68 1.27 -21.76
CA PHE A 27 16.42 2.62 -21.35
C PHE A 27 17.43 3.62 -21.91
N SER A 28 17.53 3.73 -23.22
CA SER A 28 18.19 4.88 -23.81
C SER A 28 17.27 6.09 -23.67
N PHE A 29 17.74 7.11 -22.95
CA PHE A 29 17.03 8.37 -22.72
C PHE A 29 16.57 9.04 -24.01
N GLN A 30 17.36 8.88 -25.08
CA GLN A 30 17.06 9.40 -26.41
C GLN A 30 15.83 8.70 -27.06
N ASN A 31 15.68 7.40 -26.87
CA ASN A 31 14.56 6.65 -27.41
C ASN A 31 13.25 6.96 -26.68
N ILE A 32 13.32 7.15 -25.36
CA ILE A 32 12.16 7.55 -24.55
C ILE A 32 11.72 8.96 -24.99
N PHE A 33 12.66 9.88 -25.14
CA PHE A 33 12.36 11.26 -25.54
C PHE A 33 11.78 11.34 -26.95
N ALA A 34 12.32 10.60 -27.90
CA ALA A 34 11.77 10.50 -29.26
C ALA A 34 10.35 9.92 -29.26
N THR A 35 10.10 8.89 -28.43
CA THR A 35 8.79 8.28 -28.31
C THR A 35 7.77 9.24 -27.70
N LEU A 36 8.17 10.04 -26.71
CA LEU A 36 7.35 11.07 -26.09
C LEU A 36 6.94 12.14 -27.11
N ILE A 37 7.91 12.67 -27.89
CA ILE A 37 7.63 13.72 -28.90
C ILE A 37 6.74 13.18 -30.03
N LEU A 38 6.96 11.96 -30.46
CA LEU A 38 6.18 11.37 -31.55
C LEU A 38 4.73 11.05 -31.15
N ASN A 39 4.50 10.76 -29.90
CA ASN A 39 3.20 10.30 -29.40
C ASN A 39 2.59 11.25 -28.36
N TRP A 40 3.03 12.52 -28.28
CA TRP A 40 2.61 13.48 -27.27
C TRP A 40 1.08 13.63 -27.15
N GLN A 41 0.36 13.46 -28.26
CA GLN A 41 -1.10 13.54 -28.32
C GLN A 41 -1.77 12.51 -27.39
N TRP A 42 -1.23 11.28 -27.34
CA TRP A 42 -1.75 10.23 -26.47
C TRP A 42 -1.50 10.54 -24.98
N PHE A 43 -0.34 11.12 -24.67
CA PHE A 43 -0.02 11.54 -23.30
C PHE A 43 -0.96 12.67 -22.84
N LEU A 44 -1.24 13.65 -23.69
CA LEU A 44 -2.19 14.70 -23.35
C LEU A 44 -3.62 14.16 -23.18
N LEU A 45 -4.04 13.27 -24.09
CA LEU A 45 -5.39 12.70 -24.02
C LEU A 45 -5.60 11.88 -22.73
N THR A 46 -4.65 10.99 -22.41
CA THR A 46 -4.75 10.17 -21.19
C THR A 46 -4.65 11.02 -19.94
N MET A 47 -3.73 12.01 -19.90
CA MET A 47 -3.60 12.91 -18.77
C MET A 47 -4.89 13.72 -18.55
N PHE A 48 -5.52 14.19 -19.62
CA PHE A 48 -6.80 14.89 -19.55
C PHE A 48 -7.91 13.97 -18.99
N ILE A 49 -8.00 12.72 -19.46
CA ILE A 49 -9.00 11.74 -19.00
C ILE A 49 -8.81 11.46 -17.50
N PHE A 50 -7.56 11.20 -17.04
CA PHE A 50 -7.29 10.94 -15.63
C PHE A 50 -7.53 12.16 -14.74
N LEU A 51 -7.18 13.37 -15.20
CA LEU A 51 -7.47 14.61 -14.49
C LEU A 51 -8.97 14.89 -14.39
N CYS A 52 -9.73 14.66 -15.47
CA CYS A 52 -11.20 14.74 -15.43
C CYS A 52 -11.78 13.72 -14.44
N GLY A 53 -11.30 12.46 -14.46
CA GLY A 53 -11.68 11.44 -13.50
C GLY A 53 -11.37 11.86 -12.05
N ALA A 54 -10.17 12.38 -11.79
CA ALA A 54 -9.77 12.89 -10.49
C ALA A 54 -10.63 14.08 -10.05
N PHE A 55 -10.96 15.00 -10.96
CA PHE A 55 -11.83 16.13 -10.67
C PHE A 55 -13.26 15.66 -10.31
N ILE A 56 -13.81 14.72 -11.08
CA ILE A 56 -15.10 14.11 -10.78
C ILE A 56 -15.06 13.42 -9.41
N TYR A 57 -14.02 12.59 -9.15
CA TYR A 57 -13.82 11.93 -7.86
C TYR A 57 -13.78 12.94 -6.70
N LEU A 58 -12.97 14.01 -6.82
CA LEU A 58 -12.86 15.06 -5.81
C LEU A 58 -14.17 15.84 -5.62
N ARG A 59 -14.98 15.95 -6.66
CA ARG A 59 -16.29 16.63 -6.60
C ARG A 59 -17.33 15.80 -5.84
N TYR A 60 -17.30 14.47 -5.99
CA TYR A 60 -18.29 13.59 -5.37
C TYR A 60 -17.89 13.14 -3.97
N THR A 61 -16.61 13.01 -3.68
CA THR A 61 -16.12 12.55 -2.38
C THR A 61 -16.44 13.58 -1.29
N THR A 62 -16.97 13.11 -0.16
CA THR A 62 -17.23 13.96 1.02
C THR A 62 -15.91 14.23 1.74
N PRO A 63 -15.62 15.51 2.08
CA PRO A 63 -14.40 15.82 2.85
C PRO A 63 -14.50 15.24 4.25
N THR A 64 -13.40 14.70 4.75
CA THR A 64 -13.23 14.29 6.15
C THR A 64 -12.12 15.10 6.78
N TYR A 65 -12.41 15.62 7.97
CA TYR A 65 -11.54 16.50 8.72
C TYR A 65 -11.01 15.79 9.95
N SER A 66 -9.79 16.08 10.36
CA SER A 66 -9.23 15.67 11.64
C SER A 66 -9.47 16.74 12.67
N VAL A 67 -9.89 16.29 13.82
CA VAL A 67 -10.04 17.12 15.02
C VAL A 67 -9.32 16.39 16.15
N SER A 68 -8.51 17.11 16.94
CA SER A 68 -7.81 16.53 18.07
C SER A 68 -8.12 17.25 19.37
N ALA A 69 -8.00 16.53 20.48
CA ALA A 69 -8.12 17.05 21.83
C ALA A 69 -7.09 16.37 22.71
N ARG A 70 -6.48 17.15 23.60
CA ARG A 70 -5.56 16.63 24.62
C ARG A 70 -6.21 16.64 25.99
N VAL A 71 -6.24 15.49 26.60
CA VAL A 71 -6.87 15.26 27.90
C VAL A 71 -5.80 14.83 28.89
N LEU A 72 -5.63 15.61 29.97
CA LEU A 72 -4.85 15.20 31.12
C LEU A 72 -5.70 14.27 31.98
N ILE A 73 -5.28 13.04 32.13
CA ILE A 73 -5.94 12.04 32.98
C ILE A 73 -5.26 12.05 34.34
N LYS A 74 -5.99 12.53 35.34
CA LYS A 74 -5.47 12.57 36.69
C LYS A 74 -5.55 11.18 37.31
N GLU A 75 -4.41 10.66 37.71
CA GLU A 75 -4.36 9.41 38.45
C GLU A 75 -4.70 9.67 39.95
N ASP A 76 -5.55 8.83 40.51
CA ASP A 76 -5.88 8.90 41.95
C ASP A 76 -4.66 8.44 42.76
N LYS A 77 -3.93 9.44 43.27
CA LYS A 77 -2.71 9.22 44.09
C LYS A 77 -2.96 8.45 45.39
N ASN A 78 -4.22 8.27 45.79
CA ASN A 78 -4.56 7.52 47.01
C ASN A 78 -4.32 6.01 46.91
N SER A 79 -4.35 5.42 45.74
CA SER A 79 -4.01 3.99 45.54
C SER A 79 -2.50 3.72 45.66
N ARG A 80 -1.65 4.75 45.51
CA ARG A 80 -0.18 4.60 45.58
C ARG A 80 0.41 4.77 46.98
N ARG A 81 -0.28 5.41 47.95
CA ARG A 81 0.30 5.66 49.29
C ARG A 81 0.43 4.44 50.19
N SER A 82 -0.21 3.34 49.87
CA SER A 82 -0.17 2.11 50.66
C SER A 82 1.06 1.21 50.43
N ASN A 83 1.84 1.41 49.31
CA ASN A 83 2.92 0.48 48.93
C ASN A 83 4.29 1.13 48.71
N THR A 84 4.55 2.30 49.33
CA THR A 84 5.67 3.14 48.95
C THR A 84 7.08 2.59 49.21
N ASN A 85 7.28 1.57 50.03
CA ASN A 85 8.65 1.16 50.37
C ASN A 85 9.21 -0.01 49.58
N MET A 86 8.37 -0.84 48.96
CA MET A 86 8.86 -1.97 48.15
C MET A 86 8.74 -1.74 46.62
N LEU A 87 7.71 -0.98 46.21
CA LEU A 87 7.51 -0.63 44.78
C LEU A 87 8.43 0.53 44.34
N ALA A 88 8.76 1.49 45.24
CA ALA A 88 9.68 2.57 44.93
C ALA A 88 11.08 2.05 44.58
N SER A 89 11.54 0.99 45.24
CA SER A 89 12.84 0.36 44.94
C SER A 89 12.83 -0.43 43.60
N MET A 90 11.68 -0.88 43.11
CA MET A 90 11.54 -1.54 41.78
C MET A 90 11.35 -0.52 40.67
N GLN A 91 10.83 0.66 40.96
CA GLN A 91 10.64 1.76 40.01
C GLN A 91 11.97 2.44 39.68
N ASP A 92 12.87 2.57 40.66
CA ASP A 92 14.25 3.07 40.47
C ASP A 92 15.11 2.13 39.62
N LEU A 93 14.73 0.84 39.50
CA LEU A 93 15.39 -0.14 38.67
C LEU A 93 14.88 -0.17 37.21
N GLY A 94 13.95 0.72 36.85
CA GLY A 94 13.52 0.89 35.45
C GLY A 94 12.61 -0.21 34.86
N PHE A 95 12.11 -1.14 35.69
CA PHE A 95 11.35 -2.30 35.23
C PHE A 95 9.83 -2.12 35.17
N MET A 96 9.28 -1.01 35.65
CA MET A 96 7.84 -0.72 35.55
C MET A 96 7.62 0.69 35.02
N THR A 97 7.13 0.78 33.79
CA THR A 97 6.63 2.03 33.22
C THR A 97 5.24 2.36 33.77
N ASN A 98 4.98 3.64 34.06
CA ASN A 98 3.70 4.18 34.53
C ASN A 98 2.52 4.02 33.52
N SER A 99 2.66 3.22 32.46
CA SER A 99 1.74 3.16 31.33
C SER A 99 0.44 2.42 31.59
N VAL A 100 0.43 1.49 32.54
CA VAL A 100 -0.72 0.59 32.73
C VAL A 100 -1.99 1.34 33.16
N GLY A 101 -1.87 2.39 33.96
CA GLY A 101 -3.02 3.21 34.40
C GLY A 101 -3.60 4.04 33.25
N LEU A 102 -2.73 4.69 32.47
CA LEU A 102 -3.14 5.51 31.33
C LEU A 102 -3.72 4.67 30.20
N GLU A 103 -3.14 3.50 29.92
CA GLU A 103 -3.61 2.58 28.88
C GLU A 103 -5.05 2.12 29.15
N ASN A 104 -5.37 1.74 30.39
CA ASN A 104 -6.73 1.39 30.77
C ASN A 104 -7.72 2.55 30.58
N GLU A 105 -7.32 3.77 30.92
CA GLU A 105 -8.17 4.94 30.74
C GLU A 105 -8.38 5.29 29.27
N MET A 106 -7.37 5.05 28.41
CA MET A 106 -7.52 5.20 26.96
C MET A 106 -8.49 4.18 26.38
N GLU A 107 -8.51 2.95 26.89
CA GLU A 107 -9.50 1.93 26.52
C GLU A 107 -10.91 2.32 26.94
N ILE A 108 -11.05 2.90 28.15
CA ILE A 108 -12.35 3.42 28.63
C ILE A 108 -12.85 4.55 27.72
N LEU A 109 -11.97 5.46 27.32
CA LEU A 109 -12.32 6.54 26.38
C LEU A 109 -12.77 6.01 24.99
N GLN A 110 -12.34 4.81 24.61
CA GLN A 110 -12.75 4.10 23.39
C GLN A 110 -13.92 3.13 23.60
N SER A 111 -14.54 3.16 24.77
CA SER A 111 -15.68 2.28 25.07
C SER A 111 -16.91 2.68 24.25
N ASN A 112 -17.59 1.67 23.67
CA ASN A 112 -18.82 1.88 22.91
C ASN A 112 -19.93 2.55 23.76
N LEU A 113 -19.98 2.26 25.05
CA LEU A 113 -20.99 2.84 25.96
C LEU A 113 -20.76 4.31 26.18
N LEU A 114 -19.51 4.70 26.47
CA LEU A 114 -19.15 6.08 26.64
C LEU A 114 -19.41 6.92 25.37
N LEU A 115 -19.04 6.35 24.22
CA LEU A 115 -19.33 6.98 22.93
C LEU A 115 -20.83 7.09 22.67
N ARG A 116 -21.61 6.07 23.03
CA ARG A 116 -23.08 6.10 22.95
C ARG A 116 -23.68 7.22 23.80
N ASP A 117 -23.19 7.38 25.03
CA ASP A 117 -23.66 8.42 25.92
C ASP A 117 -23.35 9.82 25.34
N ALA A 118 -22.18 10.02 24.77
CA ALA A 118 -21.83 11.27 24.07
C ALA A 118 -22.73 11.49 22.82
N VAL A 119 -23.01 10.43 22.05
CA VAL A 119 -23.95 10.47 20.91
C VAL A 119 -25.36 10.84 21.36
N MET A 120 -25.81 10.29 22.49
CA MET A 120 -27.14 10.58 23.05
C MET A 120 -27.23 12.03 23.54
N ASP A 121 -26.25 12.49 24.29
CA ASP A 121 -26.21 13.88 24.82
C ASP A 121 -26.24 14.92 23.68
N MET A 122 -25.54 14.64 22.60
CA MET A 122 -25.47 15.54 21.44
C MET A 122 -26.55 15.27 20.39
N LYS A 123 -27.36 14.23 20.57
CA LYS A 123 -28.39 13.80 19.61
C LYS A 123 -27.85 13.49 18.19
N LEU A 124 -26.63 12.94 18.14
CA LEU A 124 -25.98 12.61 16.85
C LEU A 124 -26.57 11.39 16.15
N TYR A 125 -27.50 10.70 16.77
CA TYR A 125 -28.33 9.68 16.15
C TYR A 125 -29.30 10.25 15.10
N VAL A 126 -29.42 11.59 15.00
CA VAL A 126 -30.15 12.32 13.98
C VAL A 126 -29.16 13.10 13.11
N GLU A 127 -28.97 12.67 11.88
CA GLU A 127 -28.13 13.38 10.90
C GLU A 127 -29.02 14.15 9.91
N TYR A 128 -28.64 15.41 9.64
CA TYR A 128 -29.37 16.30 8.73
C TYR A 128 -28.59 16.52 7.44
N PHE A 129 -29.26 16.34 6.31
CA PHE A 129 -28.69 16.58 4.99
C PHE A 129 -29.55 17.55 4.19
N HIS A 130 -28.93 18.47 3.51
CA HIS A 130 -29.60 19.28 2.49
C HIS A 130 -29.38 18.61 1.12
N LYS A 131 -30.50 18.39 0.39
CA LYS A 131 -30.44 17.78 -0.95
C LYS A 131 -29.97 18.83 -1.95
N GLY A 132 -28.73 18.79 -2.36
CA GLY A 132 -28.19 19.59 -3.46
C GLY A 132 -28.43 18.94 -4.81
N TYR A 133 -28.09 19.64 -5.91
CA TYR A 133 -28.23 19.12 -7.28
C TYR A 133 -27.36 17.88 -7.56
N VAL A 134 -26.19 17.80 -6.91
CA VAL A 134 -25.17 16.77 -7.20
C VAL A 134 -24.94 15.83 -6.02
N LYS A 135 -24.94 16.33 -4.79
CA LYS A 135 -24.70 15.52 -3.59
C LYS A 135 -25.52 16.02 -2.40
N ARG A 136 -25.76 15.13 -1.44
CA ARG A 136 -26.33 15.49 -0.13
C ARG A 136 -25.22 16.15 0.70
N GLY A 137 -25.47 17.35 1.21
CA GLY A 137 -24.57 18.07 2.10
C GLY A 137 -24.96 17.85 3.55
N LEU A 138 -24.04 17.31 4.38
CA LEU A 138 -24.25 17.19 5.83
C LEU A 138 -24.33 18.58 6.46
N VAL A 139 -25.37 18.84 7.23
CA VAL A 139 -25.59 20.09 7.97
C VAL A 139 -25.59 19.80 9.46
N TYR A 140 -24.88 20.61 10.23
CA TYR A 140 -24.82 20.50 11.68
C TYR A 140 -25.01 21.86 12.34
N GLY A 141 -25.95 21.95 13.28
CA GLY A 141 -26.24 23.14 14.09
C GLY A 141 -27.08 24.23 13.41
N THR A 142 -27.14 24.27 12.09
CA THR A 142 -27.86 25.29 11.30
C THR A 142 -29.09 24.75 10.58
N GLN A 143 -29.50 23.52 10.87
CA GLN A 143 -30.73 22.91 10.34
C GLN A 143 -31.96 23.71 10.77
N PRO A 144 -32.98 23.87 9.92
CA PRO A 144 -34.16 24.69 10.22
C PRO A 144 -35.12 24.05 11.26
N ILE A 145 -35.16 22.73 11.29
CA ILE A 145 -36.04 21.96 12.15
C ILE A 145 -35.18 20.92 12.89
N ASN A 146 -35.36 20.84 14.20
CA ASN A 146 -34.81 19.76 15.00
C ASN A 146 -35.85 18.64 15.07
N VAL A 147 -35.39 17.43 14.81
CA VAL A 147 -36.14 16.19 14.95
C VAL A 147 -35.57 15.40 16.10
N ASP A 148 -36.41 14.87 16.94
CA ASP A 148 -35.98 14.06 18.08
C ASP A 148 -36.89 12.84 18.21
N LEU A 149 -36.31 11.74 18.69
CA LEU A 149 -37.05 10.52 19.00
C LEU A 149 -37.02 10.34 20.52
N ASP A 150 -38.11 9.85 21.10
CA ASP A 150 -38.18 9.66 22.54
C ASP A 150 -37.15 8.65 23.07
N SER A 151 -36.66 8.87 24.28
CA SER A 151 -35.55 8.10 24.87
C SER A 151 -35.87 6.61 25.04
N VAL A 152 -37.13 6.26 25.27
CA VAL A 152 -37.54 4.86 25.41
C VAL A 152 -37.39 4.13 24.08
N SER A 153 -37.86 4.74 23.00
CA SER A 153 -37.74 4.19 21.66
C SER A 153 -36.30 4.08 21.19
N LEU A 154 -35.46 5.07 21.52
CA LEU A 154 -34.01 5.01 21.24
C LEU A 154 -33.33 3.83 21.93
N ASN A 155 -33.64 3.59 23.20
CA ASN A 155 -33.08 2.45 23.93
C ASN A 155 -33.58 1.12 23.34
N THR A 156 -34.86 1.06 22.92
CA THR A 156 -35.42 -0.12 22.23
C THR A 156 -34.71 -0.38 20.91
N LEU A 157 -34.45 0.65 20.11
CA LEU A 157 -33.67 0.52 18.85
C LEU A 157 -32.27 0.02 19.08
N ASP A 158 -31.61 0.44 20.17
CA ASP A 158 -30.28 -0.05 20.52
C ASP A 158 -30.28 -1.51 20.98
N GLN A 159 -31.31 -1.95 21.69
CA GLN A 159 -31.47 -3.35 22.07
C GLN A 159 -31.74 -4.25 20.88
N LEU A 160 -32.58 -3.82 19.94
CA LEU A 160 -32.89 -4.54 18.71
C LEU A 160 -31.70 -4.61 17.73
N LEU A 161 -30.69 -3.75 17.88
CA LEU A 161 -29.52 -3.71 17.01
C LEU A 161 -28.71 -5.02 17.01
N LEU A 162 -28.87 -5.88 18.00
CA LEU A 162 -28.24 -7.19 18.06
C LEU A 162 -28.79 -8.15 17.00
N ASP A 163 -30.07 -8.03 16.70
CA ASP A 163 -30.78 -8.93 15.78
C ASP A 163 -31.10 -8.25 14.44
N GLU A 164 -31.55 -7.00 14.48
CA GLU A 164 -31.99 -6.24 13.30
C GLU A 164 -31.60 -4.76 13.38
N THR A 165 -31.16 -4.20 12.26
CA THR A 165 -30.81 -2.77 12.18
C THR A 165 -32.02 -1.97 11.70
N HIS A 166 -32.66 -1.26 12.61
CA HIS A 166 -33.74 -0.36 12.32
C HIS A 166 -33.22 1.06 12.08
N SER A 167 -33.68 1.71 11.02
CA SER A 167 -33.33 3.11 10.74
C SER A 167 -34.51 3.82 10.05
N MET A 168 -34.47 5.15 10.07
CA MET A 168 -35.53 5.97 9.50
C MET A 168 -34.93 7.11 8.67
N GLU A 169 -35.41 7.30 7.47
CA GLU A 169 -35.07 8.46 6.62
C GLU A 169 -36.32 9.32 6.42
N LEU A 170 -36.23 10.59 6.86
CA LEU A 170 -37.34 11.56 6.69
C LEU A 170 -36.96 12.56 5.61
N SER A 171 -37.86 12.79 4.67
CA SER A 171 -37.79 13.87 3.70
C SER A 171 -38.73 15.00 4.13
N ILE A 172 -38.16 16.14 4.44
CA ILE A 172 -38.88 17.33 4.90
C ILE A 172 -38.85 18.35 3.78
N THR A 173 -40.03 18.72 3.31
CA THR A 173 -40.20 19.72 2.26
C THR A 173 -41.24 20.75 2.70
N ARG A 174 -41.05 22.00 2.28
CA ARG A 174 -42.05 23.06 2.48
C ARG A 174 -42.93 23.17 1.22
N LYS A 175 -44.23 23.09 1.40
CA LYS A 175 -45.21 23.33 0.33
C LYS A 175 -46.17 24.43 0.82
N ASN A 176 -46.09 25.61 0.22
CA ASN A 176 -46.76 26.82 0.67
C ASN A 176 -46.38 27.21 2.12
N GLN A 177 -47.36 27.16 3.06
CA GLN A 177 -47.12 27.43 4.48
C GLN A 177 -46.94 26.14 5.32
N ASP A 178 -47.25 24.99 4.76
CA ASP A 178 -47.22 23.71 5.45
C ASP A 178 -45.91 22.97 5.21
N ILE A 179 -45.50 22.18 6.20
CA ILE A 179 -44.31 21.33 6.16
C ILE A 179 -44.79 19.89 5.94
N ILE A 180 -44.38 19.31 4.83
CA ILE A 180 -44.67 17.92 4.51
C ILE A 180 -43.44 17.08 4.92
N VAL A 181 -43.69 16.11 5.80
CA VAL A 181 -42.70 15.14 6.25
C VAL A 181 -43.08 13.76 5.69
N THR A 182 -42.27 13.23 4.81
CA THR A 182 -42.43 11.85 4.31
C THR A 182 -41.31 11.01 4.94
N GLY A 183 -41.67 10.02 5.74
CA GLY A 183 -40.75 9.11 6.40
C GLY A 183 -40.76 7.75 5.75
N THR A 184 -39.58 7.15 5.58
CA THR A 184 -39.39 5.77 5.16
C THR A 184 -38.66 5.03 6.30
N LEU A 185 -39.27 3.93 6.72
CA LEU A 185 -38.76 3.07 7.76
C LEU A 185 -37.95 1.96 7.11
N PHE A 186 -36.80 1.64 7.68
CA PHE A 186 -35.92 0.59 7.17
C PHE A 186 -35.68 -0.46 8.25
N ASN A 187 -35.73 -1.71 7.85
CA ASN A 187 -35.27 -2.86 8.63
C ASN A 187 -34.17 -3.58 7.82
N ASN A 188 -32.97 -3.72 8.38
CA ASN A 188 -31.81 -4.31 7.70
C ASN A 188 -31.55 -3.72 6.29
N GLY A 189 -31.77 -2.41 6.14
CA GLY A 189 -31.59 -1.68 4.89
C GLY A 189 -32.71 -1.87 3.86
N LYS A 190 -33.75 -2.66 4.17
CA LYS A 190 -34.96 -2.80 3.33
C LYS A 190 -36.07 -1.90 3.86
N SER A 191 -36.79 -1.27 2.97
CA SER A 191 -37.97 -0.47 3.36
C SER A 191 -39.03 -1.37 3.99
N SER A 192 -39.42 -1.10 5.25
CA SER A 192 -40.44 -1.83 5.98
C SER A 192 -41.79 -1.07 6.00
N GLY A 193 -41.76 0.24 5.79
CA GLY A 193 -42.95 1.06 5.79
C GLY A 193 -42.66 2.50 5.37
N SER A 194 -43.72 3.24 5.12
CA SER A 194 -43.65 4.68 4.84
C SER A 194 -44.83 5.40 5.43
N PHE A 195 -44.63 6.65 5.82
CA PHE A 195 -45.69 7.52 6.28
C PHE A 195 -45.54 8.93 5.74
N THR A 196 -46.64 9.66 5.67
CA THR A 196 -46.59 11.09 5.31
C THR A 196 -47.42 11.86 6.34
N LYS A 197 -46.84 12.94 6.85
CA LYS A 197 -47.43 13.83 7.84
C LYS A 197 -47.32 15.27 7.38
N GLU A 198 -48.43 15.95 7.42
CA GLU A 198 -48.49 17.39 7.20
C GLU A 198 -48.46 18.11 8.55
N ILE A 199 -47.58 19.09 8.67
CA ILE A 199 -47.35 19.86 9.89
C ILE A 199 -47.66 21.33 9.60
N LYS A 200 -48.68 21.86 10.24
CA LYS A 200 -49.14 23.27 10.09
C LYS A 200 -48.37 24.22 11.00
N LYS A 201 -47.99 23.78 12.18
CA LYS A 201 -47.25 24.59 13.18
C LYS A 201 -46.26 23.73 13.95
N LEU A 202 -45.12 24.32 14.31
CA LEU A 202 -44.10 23.72 15.21
C LEU A 202 -44.30 24.32 16.62
N PRO A 203 -44.12 23.55 17.71
CA PRO A 203 -43.73 22.14 17.74
C PRO A 203 -44.88 21.19 17.34
N ALA A 204 -44.49 20.02 16.76
CA ALA A 204 -45.42 18.98 16.36
C ALA A 204 -44.85 17.60 16.70
N THR A 205 -45.75 16.63 16.89
CA THR A 205 -45.38 15.24 17.17
C THR A 205 -45.99 14.30 16.14
N CYS A 206 -45.32 13.23 15.83
CA CYS A 206 -45.76 12.15 14.98
C CYS A 206 -45.42 10.80 15.61
N LEU A 207 -46.45 9.95 15.76
CA LEU A 207 -46.22 8.58 16.22
C LEU A 207 -45.89 7.72 15.00
N THR A 208 -44.79 6.99 15.10
CA THR A 208 -44.36 6.04 14.09
C THR A 208 -44.22 4.65 14.72
N GLU A 209 -44.00 3.63 13.89
CA GLU A 209 -43.73 2.27 14.34
C GLU A 209 -42.47 2.19 15.28
N TYR A 210 -41.48 3.04 15.03
CA TYR A 210 -40.23 3.07 15.81
C TYR A 210 -40.22 4.10 16.96
N GLY A 211 -41.38 4.74 17.23
CA GLY A 211 -41.54 5.65 18.34
C GLY A 211 -42.14 7.01 17.98
N ARG A 212 -42.17 7.90 18.98
CA ARG A 212 -42.71 9.24 18.87
C ARG A 212 -41.64 10.23 18.39
N LEU A 213 -41.79 10.73 17.18
CA LEU A 213 -41.00 11.83 16.65
C LEU A 213 -41.51 13.17 17.11
N THR A 214 -40.62 14.04 17.55
CA THR A 214 -40.91 15.43 17.92
C THR A 214 -40.19 16.38 16.99
N PHE A 215 -40.91 17.30 16.38
CA PHE A 215 -40.40 18.32 15.49
C PHE A 215 -40.44 19.68 16.18
N THR A 216 -39.27 20.34 16.29
CA THR A 216 -39.15 21.65 16.92
C THR A 216 -38.43 22.62 15.99
N LYS A 217 -38.75 23.92 16.11
CA LYS A 217 -38.05 24.96 15.34
C LYS A 217 -36.62 25.17 15.92
N ASN A 218 -35.60 25.18 15.08
CA ASN A 218 -34.26 25.57 15.50
C ASN A 218 -34.20 27.13 15.57
N MET A 219 -33.93 27.65 16.74
CA MET A 219 -33.81 29.10 16.98
C MET A 219 -32.54 29.72 16.36
N VAL A 220 -31.53 28.91 16.10
CA VAL A 220 -30.22 29.35 15.54
C VAL A 220 -30.30 29.48 14.00
N ALA A 221 -31.27 28.81 13.39
CA ALA A 221 -31.39 28.82 11.93
C ALA A 221 -31.99 30.15 11.44
N LYS A 222 -31.57 30.63 10.25
CA LYS A 222 -32.17 31.81 9.62
C LYS A 222 -33.64 31.52 9.24
N ALA A 223 -34.49 32.54 9.30
CA ALA A 223 -35.92 32.40 9.15
C ALA A 223 -36.37 31.74 7.81
N ASP A 224 -35.59 31.92 6.72
CA ASP A 224 -35.87 31.39 5.38
C ASP A 224 -35.12 30.12 4.99
N SER A 225 -34.49 29.43 5.97
CA SER A 225 -33.61 28.28 5.69
C SER A 225 -34.36 26.98 5.31
N LEU A 226 -35.70 27.00 5.24
CA LEU A 226 -36.51 25.81 4.91
C LEU A 226 -36.77 25.67 3.39
N GLU A 227 -35.93 26.34 2.57
CA GLU A 227 -35.99 26.15 1.11
C GLU A 227 -35.32 24.83 0.71
N GLY A 228 -35.92 24.14 -0.27
CA GLY A 228 -35.42 22.86 -0.76
C GLY A 228 -35.91 21.64 0.01
N THR A 229 -35.30 20.50 -0.24
CA THR A 229 -35.62 19.22 0.41
C THR A 229 -34.52 18.91 1.45
N TRP A 230 -34.96 18.73 2.69
CA TRP A 230 -34.14 18.30 3.80
C TRP A 230 -34.33 16.80 4.03
N ILE A 231 -33.25 16.10 4.19
CA ILE A 231 -33.26 14.66 4.49
C ILE A 231 -32.71 14.52 5.91
N VAL A 232 -33.49 13.86 6.75
CA VAL A 232 -33.09 13.56 8.15
C VAL A 232 -33.00 12.07 8.28
N SER A 233 -31.82 11.59 8.66
CA SER A 233 -31.55 10.17 8.91
C SER A 233 -31.50 9.93 10.42
N ILE A 234 -32.28 9.02 10.91
CA ILE A 234 -32.31 8.59 12.31
C ILE A 234 -31.85 7.14 12.36
N VAL A 235 -30.79 6.89 13.12
CA VAL A 235 -30.18 5.57 13.28
C VAL A 235 -29.96 5.26 14.75
N PRO A 236 -29.87 3.98 15.17
CA PRO A 236 -29.64 3.62 16.55
C PRO A 236 -28.37 4.29 17.11
N PRO A 237 -28.41 4.89 18.32
CA PRO A 237 -27.26 5.57 18.94
C PRO A 237 -26.00 4.69 19.01
N MET A 238 -26.14 3.40 19.31
CA MET A 238 -25.01 2.46 19.36
C MET A 238 -24.38 2.26 17.98
N SER A 239 -25.15 2.30 16.90
CA SER A 239 -24.61 2.22 15.54
C SER A 239 -23.75 3.44 15.22
N VAL A 240 -24.19 4.62 15.64
CA VAL A 240 -23.41 5.86 15.52
C VAL A 240 -22.14 5.79 16.40
N ALA A 241 -22.25 5.31 17.62
CA ALA A 241 -21.10 5.14 18.53
C ALA A 241 -20.02 4.24 17.89
N ARG A 242 -20.40 3.11 17.28
CA ARG A 242 -19.47 2.23 16.54
C ARG A 242 -18.80 2.92 15.35
N LYS A 243 -19.55 3.78 14.64
CA LYS A 243 -19.00 4.61 13.55
C LYS A 243 -17.95 5.59 14.08
N TYR A 244 -18.23 6.24 15.22
CA TYR A 244 -17.28 7.14 15.88
C TYR A 244 -16.07 6.39 16.42
N LEU A 245 -16.25 5.20 16.98
CA LEU A 245 -15.14 4.35 17.46
C LEU A 245 -14.16 4.04 16.31
N SER A 246 -14.68 3.66 15.14
CA SER A 246 -13.83 3.38 13.98
C SER A 246 -13.15 4.61 13.39
N ALA A 247 -13.71 5.80 13.63
CA ALA A 247 -13.18 7.07 13.15
C ALA A 247 -12.28 7.78 14.17
N MET A 248 -12.23 7.30 15.42
CA MET A 248 -11.49 7.87 16.53
C MET A 248 -10.25 7.04 16.83
N SER A 249 -9.19 7.68 17.28
CA SER A 249 -8.02 7.04 17.86
C SER A 249 -7.59 7.79 19.10
N VAL A 250 -7.24 7.05 20.14
CA VAL A 250 -6.70 7.59 21.39
C VAL A 250 -5.29 7.07 21.55
N ALA A 251 -4.35 7.95 21.80
CA ALA A 251 -2.94 7.61 21.96
C ALA A 251 -2.32 8.46 23.08
N ALA A 252 -1.35 7.89 23.79
CA ALA A 252 -0.56 8.67 24.74
C ALA A 252 0.36 9.64 23.99
N THR A 253 0.39 10.89 24.41
CA THR A 253 1.28 11.91 23.82
C THR A 253 2.75 11.55 24.05
N SER A 254 3.08 10.94 25.20
CA SER A 254 4.41 10.44 25.56
C SER A 254 4.27 9.33 26.58
N LYS A 255 5.25 8.42 26.62
CA LYS A 255 5.32 7.33 27.62
C LYS A 255 5.52 7.81 29.07
N GLN A 256 5.84 9.07 29.26
CA GLN A 256 6.15 9.66 30.57
C GLN A 256 5.09 10.67 31.06
N THR A 257 4.03 10.89 30.29
CA THR A 257 2.99 11.86 30.59
C THR A 257 1.62 11.22 30.69
N ASP A 258 0.81 11.67 31.62
CA ASP A 258 -0.59 11.23 31.80
C ASP A 258 -1.53 11.98 30.84
N ILE A 259 -1.06 12.28 29.63
CA ILE A 259 -1.82 13.03 28.61
C ILE A 259 -2.19 12.08 27.48
N ALA A 260 -3.48 11.92 27.27
CA ALA A 260 -4.03 11.24 26.11
C ALA A 260 -4.39 12.25 25.02
N GLU A 261 -4.00 11.97 23.78
CA GLU A 261 -4.44 12.69 22.59
C GLU A 261 -5.53 11.88 21.90
N ILE A 262 -6.70 12.48 21.78
CA ILE A 262 -7.86 11.90 21.10
C ILE A 262 -7.97 12.56 19.74
N THR A 263 -7.87 11.77 18.69
CA THR A 263 -8.02 12.24 17.30
C THR A 263 -9.29 11.64 16.70
N LEU A 264 -10.13 12.49 16.12
CA LEU A 264 -11.39 12.10 15.49
C LEU A 264 -11.44 12.55 14.03
N LYS A 265 -11.89 11.65 13.14
CA LYS A 265 -12.16 11.97 11.73
C LYS A 265 -13.66 12.14 11.53
N ASP A 266 -14.09 13.34 11.15
CA ASP A 266 -15.50 13.65 10.90
C ASP A 266 -15.69 14.41 9.59
N ALA A 267 -16.86 14.26 8.97
CA ALA A 267 -17.25 15.02 7.78
C ALA A 267 -17.51 16.50 8.08
N ASN A 268 -17.77 16.86 9.35
CA ASN A 268 -17.95 18.23 9.83
C ASN A 268 -17.08 18.51 11.05
N TYR A 269 -16.08 19.38 10.90
CA TYR A 269 -15.12 19.66 11.95
C TYR A 269 -15.77 20.26 13.22
N LYS A 270 -16.83 21.08 13.09
CA LYS A 270 -17.55 21.65 14.26
C LYS A 270 -18.21 20.53 15.06
N ARG A 271 -18.87 19.59 14.37
CA ARG A 271 -19.46 18.40 15.00
C ARG A 271 -18.43 17.59 15.72
N GLY A 272 -17.25 17.37 15.11
CA GLY A 272 -16.14 16.67 15.75
C GLY A 272 -15.60 17.36 17.00
N ILE A 273 -15.45 18.70 16.98
CA ILE A 273 -15.03 19.51 18.14
C ILE A 273 -16.04 19.35 19.29
N ASP A 274 -17.33 19.51 18.99
CA ASP A 274 -18.36 19.41 19.99
C ASP A 274 -18.46 17.99 20.56
N PHE A 275 -18.28 16.97 19.70
CA PHE A 275 -18.28 15.57 20.13
C PHE A 275 -17.12 15.26 21.07
N LEU A 276 -15.88 15.69 20.78
CA LEU A 276 -14.75 15.47 21.67
C LEU A 276 -14.94 16.16 23.01
N ARG A 277 -15.57 17.35 23.01
CA ARG A 277 -15.93 18.05 24.26
C ARG A 277 -16.96 17.26 25.05
N ALA A 278 -18.03 16.80 24.39
CA ALA A 278 -19.07 16.01 25.03
C ALA A 278 -18.55 14.66 25.55
N LEU A 279 -17.65 14.01 24.81
CA LEU A 279 -17.01 12.78 25.24
C LEU A 279 -16.27 12.94 26.55
N VAL A 280 -15.48 14.01 26.71
CA VAL A 280 -14.76 14.27 27.98
C VAL A 280 -15.73 14.59 29.10
N VAL A 281 -16.84 15.28 28.82
CA VAL A 281 -17.88 15.54 29.83
C VAL A 281 -18.55 14.23 30.26
N CYS A 282 -18.92 13.37 29.32
CA CYS A 282 -19.49 12.05 29.61
C CYS A 282 -18.51 11.18 30.41
N TYR A 283 -17.23 11.17 30.01
CA TYR A 283 -16.18 10.46 30.73
C TYR A 283 -16.09 10.91 32.21
N ASN A 284 -16.05 12.22 32.44
CA ASN A 284 -16.01 12.76 33.81
C ASN A 284 -17.28 12.45 34.60
N ARG A 285 -18.45 12.59 33.95
CA ARG A 285 -19.74 12.25 34.58
C ARG A 285 -19.76 10.78 35.01
N GLN A 286 -19.29 9.88 34.14
CA GLN A 286 -19.25 8.45 34.45
C GLN A 286 -18.23 8.13 35.53
N ALA A 287 -16.99 8.65 35.43
CA ALA A 287 -15.96 8.45 36.44
C ALA A 287 -16.39 8.97 37.81
N ASN A 288 -17.09 10.11 37.86
CA ASN A 288 -17.63 10.66 39.09
C ASN A 288 -18.81 9.82 39.65
N ALA A 289 -19.68 9.30 38.78
CA ALA A 289 -20.76 8.40 39.16
C ALA A 289 -20.20 7.10 39.77
N ASP A 290 -19.20 6.49 39.13
CA ASP A 290 -18.54 5.26 39.62
C ASP A 290 -17.88 5.51 41.00
N LYS A 291 -17.18 6.64 41.17
CA LYS A 291 -16.58 7.02 42.49
C LYS A 291 -17.64 7.24 43.55
N ASN A 292 -18.71 7.94 43.22
CA ASN A 292 -19.80 8.21 44.16
C ASN A 292 -20.51 6.92 44.56
N GLU A 293 -20.70 5.97 43.64
CA GLU A 293 -21.29 4.68 43.98
C GLU A 293 -20.42 3.89 44.96
N ILE A 294 -19.09 3.80 44.72
CA ILE A 294 -18.16 3.16 45.66
C ILE A 294 -18.19 3.89 47.02
N ALA A 295 -18.16 5.22 47.03
CA ALA A 295 -18.15 6.01 48.22
C ALA A 295 -19.45 5.86 49.05
N MET A 296 -20.62 5.83 48.38
CA MET A 296 -21.90 5.60 49.04
C MET A 296 -22.01 4.19 49.64
N LEU A 297 -21.54 3.15 48.89
CA LEU A 297 -21.53 1.79 49.41
C LEU A 297 -20.56 1.64 50.59
N THR A 298 -19.42 2.32 50.53
CA THR A 298 -18.44 2.38 51.64
C THR A 298 -19.04 3.11 52.87
N GLU A 299 -19.71 4.24 52.64
CA GLU A 299 -20.39 4.98 53.71
C GLU A 299 -21.48 4.14 54.40
N LYS A 300 -22.33 3.48 53.62
CA LYS A 300 -23.34 2.56 54.14
C LYS A 300 -22.73 1.46 54.98
N PHE A 301 -21.67 0.80 54.45
CA PHE A 301 -20.95 -0.22 55.21
C PHE A 301 -20.36 0.28 56.51
N ILE A 302 -19.70 1.45 56.47
CA ILE A 302 -19.11 2.06 57.67
C ILE A 302 -20.20 2.44 58.71
N ASN A 303 -21.33 3.01 58.27
CA ASN A 303 -22.43 3.40 59.16
C ASN A 303 -23.05 2.19 59.82
N GLU A 304 -23.36 1.12 59.09
CA GLU A 304 -23.86 -0.15 59.64
C GLU A 304 -22.88 -0.74 60.70
N ARG A 305 -21.58 -0.55 60.41
CA ARG A 305 -20.53 -1.04 61.29
C ARG A 305 -20.35 -0.21 62.55
N ILE A 306 -20.43 1.13 62.45
CA ILE A 306 -20.39 2.05 63.56
C ILE A 306 -21.55 1.75 64.52
N GLU A 307 -22.77 1.53 63.98
CA GLU A 307 -23.94 1.21 64.81
C GLU A 307 -23.70 -0.08 65.63
N LYS A 308 -23.24 -1.14 64.95
CA LYS A 308 -22.93 -2.41 65.60
C LYS A 308 -21.86 -2.29 66.72
N ILE A 309 -20.79 -1.54 66.43
CA ILE A 309 -19.70 -1.32 67.41
C ILE A 309 -20.16 -0.45 68.59
N ASN A 310 -20.99 0.55 68.28
CA ASN A 310 -21.55 1.40 69.30
C ASN A 310 -22.38 0.60 70.34
N ASP A 311 -23.20 -0.33 69.82
CA ASP A 311 -23.98 -1.27 70.65
C ASP A 311 -23.06 -2.18 71.46
N GLU A 312 -22.05 -2.75 70.87
CA GLU A 312 -21.05 -3.58 71.51
C GLU A 312 -20.25 -2.85 72.56
N LEU A 313 -19.85 -1.58 72.29
CA LEU A 313 -19.14 -0.70 73.15
C LEU A 313 -20.01 -0.36 74.36
N GLY A 314 -21.27 0.09 74.13
CA GLY A 314 -22.21 0.38 75.23
C GLY A 314 -22.50 -0.85 76.10
N SER A 315 -22.60 -2.04 75.54
CA SER A 315 -22.70 -3.28 76.28
C SER A 315 -21.45 -3.52 77.16
N THR A 316 -20.24 -3.23 76.59
CA THR A 316 -18.98 -3.45 77.33
C THR A 316 -18.80 -2.44 78.42
N GLU A 317 -19.13 -1.18 78.14
CA GLU A 317 -19.11 -0.10 79.14
C GLU A 317 -20.09 -0.39 80.32
N SER A 318 -21.28 -0.85 79.97
CA SER A 318 -22.25 -1.26 80.92
C SER A 318 -21.73 -2.42 81.83
N LYS A 319 -21.04 -3.39 81.19
CA LYS A 319 -20.40 -4.50 81.94
C LYS A 319 -19.28 -3.99 82.81
N LEU A 320 -18.43 -3.07 82.32
CA LEU A 320 -17.37 -2.49 83.10
C LEU A 320 -17.92 -1.68 84.34
N GLN A 321 -18.95 -0.86 84.10
CA GLN A 321 -19.63 -0.11 85.09
C GLN A 321 -20.25 -1.01 86.16
N ASN A 322 -20.99 -2.02 85.76
CA ASN A 322 -21.61 -2.99 86.66
C ASN A 322 -20.57 -3.75 87.48
N TYR A 323 -19.47 -4.19 86.83
CA TYR A 323 -18.40 -4.90 87.49
C TYR A 323 -17.69 -3.98 88.54
N LYS A 324 -17.39 -2.73 88.14
CA LYS A 324 -16.81 -1.74 89.09
C LYS A 324 -17.75 -1.47 90.27
N LYS A 325 -19.06 -1.29 90.00
CA LYS A 325 -20.07 -1.05 91.06
C LYS A 325 -20.29 -2.25 91.98
N ALA A 326 -20.29 -3.45 91.43
CA ALA A 326 -20.51 -4.69 92.23
C ALA A 326 -19.33 -5.05 93.17
N ASN A 327 -18.12 -4.59 92.79
CA ASN A 327 -16.89 -4.98 93.52
C ASN A 327 -16.27 -3.76 94.33
N GLU A 328 -16.96 -2.62 94.44
CA GLU A 328 -16.53 -1.40 95.18
C GLU A 328 -15.08 -0.97 94.87
N LEU A 329 -14.62 -1.13 93.66
CA LEU A 329 -13.26 -0.86 93.29
C LEU A 329 -13.02 0.64 93.18
N ILE A 330 -12.48 1.26 94.22
CA ILE A 330 -11.86 2.57 94.19
C ILE A 330 -10.37 2.43 94.43
N ASP A 331 -9.65 2.65 93.41
CA ASP A 331 -8.21 3.03 93.26
C ASP A 331 -7.14 2.18 93.97
N LEU A 332 -6.52 1.32 93.22
CA LEU A 332 -5.21 0.75 93.57
C LEU A 332 -4.12 1.53 92.80
N GLN A 333 -3.70 2.60 93.46
CA GLN A 333 -2.60 3.40 92.82
C GLN A 333 -1.28 3.18 93.56
N MET A 334 -0.27 3.02 92.89
CA MET A 334 1.05 3.64 92.91
C MET A 334 2.25 2.78 92.56
N ASP A 335 2.19 1.46 92.58
CA ASP A 335 3.39 0.66 92.22
C ASP A 335 3.35 0.12 90.75
N ALA A 336 2.31 0.50 90.08
CA ALA A 336 2.09 0.01 88.66
C ALA A 336 2.51 1.02 87.61
N THR A 337 3.00 2.23 87.95
CA THR A 337 3.10 3.34 86.99
C THR A 337 4.05 3.03 85.85
N GLN A 338 5.18 2.38 86.08
CA GLN A 338 6.17 2.08 85.05
C GLN A 338 5.76 0.84 84.18
N SER A 339 5.24 -0.19 84.92
CA SER A 339 4.70 -1.36 84.22
C SER A 339 3.38 -1.02 83.50
N LEU A 340 2.58 -0.10 84.08
CA LEU A 340 1.36 0.40 83.44
C LEU A 340 1.65 1.14 82.16
N GLN A 341 2.71 1.90 82.07
CA GLN A 341 3.08 2.66 80.90
C GLN A 341 3.47 1.76 79.71
N MET A 342 4.25 0.69 79.97
CA MET A 342 4.58 -0.28 79.00
C MET A 342 3.37 -1.15 78.60
N THR A 343 2.57 -1.53 79.56
CA THR A 343 1.31 -2.29 79.32
C THR A 343 0.36 -1.45 78.47
N ASN A 344 0.21 -0.15 78.77
CA ASN A 344 -0.61 0.73 77.91
C ASN A 344 -0.08 0.88 76.52
N GLN A 345 1.24 0.97 76.34
CA GLN A 345 1.85 1.05 75.04
C GLN A 345 1.59 -0.24 74.19
N TYR A 346 1.76 -1.41 74.84
CA TYR A 346 1.47 -2.68 74.12
C TYR A 346 -0.02 -2.92 74.02
N SER A 347 -0.87 -2.45 74.91
CA SER A 347 -2.33 -2.46 74.79
C SER A 347 -2.81 -1.67 73.56
N THR A 348 -2.29 -0.47 73.37
CA THR A 348 -2.61 0.36 72.18
C THR A 348 -2.24 -0.40 70.86
N LYS A 349 -1.01 -0.93 70.80
CA LYS A 349 -0.57 -1.69 69.68
C LYS A 349 -1.41 -2.97 69.43
N LEU A 350 -1.84 -3.64 70.48
CA LEU A 350 -2.71 -4.81 70.47
C LEU A 350 -4.10 -4.45 69.94
N THR A 351 -4.61 -3.29 70.37
CA THR A 351 -5.89 -2.73 69.91
C THR A 351 -5.83 -2.48 68.40
N GLU A 352 -4.77 -1.81 67.91
CA GLU A 352 -4.56 -1.54 66.50
C GLU A 352 -4.51 -2.84 65.69
N ALA A 353 -3.70 -3.82 66.16
CA ALA A 353 -3.57 -5.11 65.44
C ALA A 353 -4.90 -5.89 65.40
N THR A 354 -5.65 -5.83 66.49
CA THR A 354 -6.97 -6.51 66.59
C THR A 354 -8.01 -5.84 65.70
N SER A 355 -7.99 -4.48 65.66
CA SER A 355 -8.85 -3.71 64.77
C SER A 355 -8.60 -4.05 63.30
N GLN A 356 -7.33 -4.25 62.93
CA GLN A 356 -6.98 -4.65 61.58
C GLN A 356 -7.52 -6.06 61.21
N ILE A 357 -7.44 -7.01 62.17
CA ILE A 357 -7.97 -8.38 61.96
C ILE A 357 -9.48 -8.31 61.77
N GLN A 358 -10.19 -7.56 62.59
CA GLN A 358 -11.64 -7.43 62.49
C GLN A 358 -12.06 -6.81 61.16
N LEU A 359 -11.34 -5.81 60.64
CA LEU A 359 -11.60 -5.26 59.32
C LEU A 359 -11.42 -6.28 58.22
N LEU A 360 -10.37 -7.10 58.32
CA LEU A 360 -10.12 -8.16 57.35
C LEU A 360 -11.21 -9.24 57.38
N ASP A 361 -11.69 -9.60 58.59
CA ASP A 361 -12.80 -10.56 58.80
C ASP A 361 -14.10 -10.02 58.20
N TYR A 362 -14.40 -8.72 58.35
CA TYR A 362 -15.60 -8.12 57.73
C TYR A 362 -15.54 -8.12 56.22
N LEU A 363 -14.39 -7.79 55.66
CA LEU A 363 -14.24 -7.84 54.20
C LEU A 363 -14.35 -9.25 53.66
N ARG A 364 -13.80 -10.23 54.41
CA ARG A 364 -13.94 -11.63 54.03
C ARG A 364 -15.40 -12.08 54.04
N GLU A 365 -16.12 -11.77 55.16
CA GLU A 365 -17.55 -12.07 55.29
C GLU A 365 -18.38 -11.41 54.17
N PHE A 366 -18.03 -10.16 53.80
CA PHE A 366 -18.68 -9.46 52.70
C PHE A 366 -18.44 -10.15 51.36
N VAL A 367 -17.22 -10.61 51.10
CA VAL A 367 -16.84 -11.32 49.86
C VAL A 367 -17.43 -12.75 49.80
N GLU A 368 -17.56 -13.43 50.96
CA GLU A 368 -18.14 -14.77 51.07
C GLU A 368 -19.67 -14.80 50.98
N ASN A 369 -20.33 -13.67 51.26
CA ASN A 369 -21.78 -13.60 51.25
C ASN A 369 -22.35 -13.69 49.81
N PRO A 370 -23.12 -14.70 49.47
CA PRO A 370 -23.71 -14.87 48.12
C PRO A 370 -24.60 -13.68 47.72
N ALA A 371 -25.21 -12.98 48.66
CA ALA A 371 -26.02 -11.80 48.39
C ALA A 371 -25.20 -10.63 47.80
N ASN A 372 -23.88 -10.63 48.06
CA ASN A 372 -22.94 -9.60 47.57
C ASN A 372 -22.18 -10.01 46.32
N GLN A 373 -22.51 -11.17 45.73
CA GLN A 373 -21.85 -11.66 44.54
C GLN A 373 -22.04 -10.65 43.39
N TYR A 374 -20.93 -10.25 42.79
CA TYR A 374 -20.87 -9.22 41.74
C TYR A 374 -21.27 -7.80 42.17
N ASN A 375 -21.30 -7.53 43.51
CA ASN A 375 -21.42 -6.20 44.04
C ASN A 375 -20.02 -5.57 44.23
N ILE A 376 -19.99 -4.25 44.29
CA ILE A 376 -18.76 -3.49 44.57
C ILE A 376 -18.33 -3.79 46.01
N ILE A 377 -17.10 -4.24 46.18
CA ILE A 377 -16.49 -4.46 47.49
C ILE A 377 -16.02 -3.12 48.05
N PRO A 378 -16.37 -2.77 49.30
CA PRO A 378 -15.89 -1.53 49.92
C PRO A 378 -14.35 -1.50 49.97
N SER A 379 -13.72 -0.58 49.22
CA SER A 379 -12.26 -0.54 49.10
C SER A 379 -11.56 0.46 50.02
N ASN A 380 -12.31 1.41 50.60
CA ASN A 380 -11.72 2.50 51.39
C ASN A 380 -11.95 2.32 52.93
N VAL A 381 -11.87 1.12 53.41
CA VAL A 381 -12.15 0.78 54.85
C VAL A 381 -10.91 0.79 55.73
N GLY A 382 -9.76 1.23 55.26
CA GLY A 382 -8.56 1.37 56.11
C GLY A 382 -7.68 0.14 56.20
N MET A 383 -7.72 -0.73 55.22
CA MET A 383 -6.78 -1.85 55.07
C MET A 383 -5.34 -1.36 54.85
N THR A 384 -4.40 -2.02 55.50
CA THR A 384 -2.95 -1.77 55.29
C THR A 384 -2.32 -2.74 54.28
N ASP A 385 -3.04 -3.79 53.88
CA ASP A 385 -2.54 -4.78 52.92
C ASP A 385 -2.78 -4.35 51.48
N ALA A 386 -1.71 -3.96 50.83
CA ALA A 386 -1.74 -3.44 49.50
C ALA A 386 -2.13 -4.49 48.43
N ALA A 387 -1.76 -5.73 48.63
CA ALA A 387 -2.09 -6.79 47.66
C ALA A 387 -3.60 -7.01 47.62
N SER A 388 -4.24 -7.10 48.79
CA SER A 388 -5.69 -7.22 48.87
C SER A 388 -6.40 -5.98 48.31
N MET A 389 -5.89 -4.77 48.59
CA MET A 389 -6.45 -3.52 48.06
C MET A 389 -6.39 -3.48 46.53
N ALA A 390 -5.26 -3.86 45.93
CA ALA A 390 -5.11 -3.88 44.48
C ALA A 390 -6.10 -4.87 43.82
N LEU A 391 -6.25 -6.07 44.40
CA LEU A 391 -7.21 -7.06 43.91
C LEU A 391 -8.65 -6.57 44.04
N ILE A 392 -9.01 -5.93 45.17
CA ILE A 392 -10.35 -5.37 45.37
C ILE A 392 -10.63 -4.25 44.38
N THR A 393 -9.65 -3.38 44.11
CA THR A 393 -9.77 -2.30 43.10
C THR A 393 -10.04 -2.87 41.72
N ASN A 394 -9.25 -3.88 41.33
CA ASN A 394 -9.45 -4.55 40.04
C ASN A 394 -10.81 -5.24 39.95
N TYR A 395 -11.23 -5.91 41.03
CA TYR A 395 -12.56 -6.52 41.10
C TYR A 395 -13.66 -5.48 40.92
N ASN A 396 -13.61 -4.38 41.63
CA ASN A 396 -14.59 -3.29 41.56
C ASN A 396 -14.67 -2.72 40.15
N GLN A 397 -13.53 -2.54 39.51
CA GLN A 397 -13.46 -2.09 38.10
C GLN A 397 -14.16 -3.10 37.18
N CYS A 398 -13.85 -4.39 37.30
CA CYS A 398 -14.49 -5.44 36.49
C CYS A 398 -16.01 -5.53 36.77
N VAL A 399 -16.48 -5.32 38.00
CA VAL A 399 -17.90 -5.26 38.33
C VAL A 399 -18.57 -4.11 37.58
N GLN A 400 -17.97 -2.92 37.60
CA GLN A 400 -18.50 -1.74 36.92
C GLN A 400 -18.58 -1.99 35.42
N GLU A 401 -17.52 -2.53 34.81
CA GLU A 401 -17.49 -2.88 33.39
C GLU A 401 -18.57 -3.91 33.04
N ARG A 402 -18.69 -4.95 33.85
CA ARG A 402 -19.73 -5.96 33.65
C ARG A 402 -21.14 -5.38 33.73
N ASN A 403 -21.40 -4.53 34.70
CA ASN A 403 -22.69 -3.88 34.85
C ASN A 403 -23.02 -2.92 33.71
N ARG A 404 -22.01 -2.25 33.15
CA ARG A 404 -22.15 -1.47 31.91
C ARG A 404 -22.56 -2.33 30.72
N PHE A 405 -21.90 -3.47 30.56
CA PHE A 405 -22.26 -4.38 29.48
C PHE A 405 -23.68 -4.99 29.66
N LEU A 406 -24.09 -5.26 30.88
CA LEU A 406 -25.42 -5.79 31.16
C LEU A 406 -26.56 -4.80 30.87
N GLN A 407 -26.30 -3.50 30.80
CA GLN A 407 -27.28 -2.51 30.37
C GLN A 407 -27.59 -2.60 28.86
N THR A 408 -26.69 -3.15 28.06
CA THR A 408 -26.78 -3.15 26.60
C THR A 408 -26.66 -4.54 25.97
N ALA A 409 -26.31 -5.55 26.77
CA ALA A 409 -26.09 -6.92 26.32
C ALA A 409 -26.73 -7.93 27.27
N SER A 410 -27.08 -9.09 26.72
CA SER A 410 -27.56 -10.21 27.55
C SER A 410 -26.46 -10.78 28.44
N SER A 411 -26.85 -11.38 29.56
CA SER A 411 -25.94 -12.13 30.46
C SER A 411 -25.17 -13.26 29.76
N HIS A 412 -25.62 -13.68 28.58
CA HIS A 412 -24.96 -14.72 27.76
C HIS A 412 -23.97 -14.13 26.72
N ALA A 413 -23.84 -12.83 26.62
CA ALA A 413 -22.88 -12.23 25.73
C ALA A 413 -21.43 -12.65 26.08
N PRO A 414 -20.57 -12.97 25.10
CA PRO A 414 -19.21 -13.48 25.36
C PRO A 414 -18.40 -12.56 26.27
N GLN A 415 -18.53 -11.23 26.10
CA GLN A 415 -17.84 -10.23 26.91
C GLN A 415 -18.33 -10.29 28.39
N VAL A 416 -19.64 -10.44 28.63
CA VAL A 416 -20.20 -10.55 29.96
C VAL A 416 -19.79 -11.87 30.62
N GLN A 417 -19.72 -12.95 29.85
CA GLN A 417 -19.25 -14.25 30.34
C GLN A 417 -17.76 -14.19 30.70
N THR A 418 -16.94 -13.58 29.89
CA THR A 418 -15.50 -13.41 30.17
C THR A 418 -15.28 -12.59 31.41
N LEU A 419 -15.96 -11.43 31.56
CA LEU A 419 -15.89 -10.61 32.77
C LEU A 419 -16.41 -11.35 34.00
N THR A 420 -17.46 -12.13 33.85
CA THR A 420 -17.99 -12.97 34.95
C THR A 420 -16.98 -14.03 35.38
N ALA A 421 -16.31 -14.69 34.44
CA ALA A 421 -15.24 -15.65 34.73
C ALA A 421 -14.06 -14.95 35.43
N THR A 422 -13.64 -13.79 34.95
CA THR A 422 -12.60 -12.97 35.59
C THR A 422 -12.97 -12.54 36.99
N LEU A 423 -14.21 -12.12 37.22
CA LEU A 423 -14.73 -11.77 38.55
C LEU A 423 -14.69 -12.94 39.50
N ASN A 424 -15.09 -14.12 39.08
CA ASN A 424 -15.01 -15.34 39.90
C ASN A 424 -13.55 -15.68 40.26
N GLN A 425 -12.63 -15.53 39.33
CA GLN A 425 -11.21 -15.73 39.57
C GLN A 425 -10.65 -14.68 40.54
N LEU A 426 -10.99 -13.41 40.36
CA LEU A 426 -10.60 -12.31 41.25
C LEU A 426 -11.19 -12.49 42.62
N GLN A 427 -12.45 -12.91 42.75
CA GLN A 427 -13.09 -13.22 44.04
C GLN A 427 -12.31 -14.30 44.81
N THR A 428 -11.91 -15.37 44.11
CA THR A 428 -11.09 -16.44 44.71
C THR A 428 -9.72 -15.91 45.13
N SER A 429 -9.12 -15.06 44.31
CA SER A 429 -7.82 -14.43 44.63
C SER A 429 -7.92 -13.46 45.80
N ILE A 430 -9.00 -12.65 45.88
CA ILE A 430 -9.30 -11.75 47.00
C ILE A 430 -9.48 -12.55 48.28
N HIS A 431 -10.27 -13.62 48.22
CA HIS A 431 -10.46 -14.47 49.37
C HIS A 431 -9.14 -15.05 49.89
N SER A 432 -8.28 -15.54 49.00
CA SER A 432 -6.95 -16.04 49.35
C SER A 432 -6.05 -14.95 49.93
N ALA A 433 -6.05 -13.77 49.32
CA ALA A 433 -5.25 -12.63 49.78
C ALA A 433 -5.72 -12.14 51.17
N LEU A 434 -7.03 -11.97 51.35
CA LEU A 434 -7.60 -11.60 52.68
C LEU A 434 -7.29 -12.64 53.74
N THR A 435 -7.36 -13.93 53.39
CA THR A 435 -7.01 -15.02 54.31
C THR A 435 -5.52 -14.96 54.70
N GLN A 436 -4.65 -14.70 53.73
CA GLN A 436 -3.20 -14.53 53.99
C GLN A 436 -2.90 -13.28 54.79
N ALA A 437 -3.50 -12.14 54.46
CA ALA A 437 -3.37 -10.89 55.19
C ALA A 437 -3.83 -11.05 56.66
N ARG A 438 -4.97 -11.71 56.85
CA ARG A 438 -5.48 -12.07 58.15
C ARG A 438 -4.47 -12.89 58.96
N ARG A 439 -3.93 -13.95 58.35
CA ARG A 439 -2.92 -14.77 59.03
C ARG A 439 -1.69 -13.99 59.43
N THR A 440 -1.22 -13.11 58.60
CA THR A 440 -0.08 -12.22 58.89
C THR A 440 -0.39 -11.28 60.07
N ALA A 441 -1.58 -10.64 60.04
CA ALA A 441 -2.03 -9.77 61.11
C ALA A 441 -2.20 -10.55 62.45
N GLU A 442 -2.64 -11.80 62.39
CA GLU A 442 -2.80 -12.68 63.55
C GLU A 442 -1.45 -13.04 64.19
N ILE A 443 -0.44 -13.35 63.36
CA ILE A 443 0.94 -13.57 63.84
C ILE A 443 1.47 -12.33 64.53
N LYS A 444 1.28 -11.14 63.91
CA LYS A 444 1.69 -9.85 64.53
C LYS A 444 0.98 -9.57 65.83
N ARG A 445 -0.35 -9.78 65.89
CA ARG A 445 -1.14 -9.66 67.08
C ARG A 445 -0.63 -10.59 68.19
N LYS A 446 -0.35 -11.85 67.87
CA LYS A 446 0.18 -12.82 68.83
C LYS A 446 1.52 -12.38 69.39
N SER A 447 2.44 -11.90 68.58
CA SER A 447 3.74 -11.38 69.07
C SER A 447 3.57 -10.19 70.00
N ILE A 448 2.68 -9.24 69.68
CA ILE A 448 2.37 -8.11 70.54
C ILE A 448 1.71 -8.56 71.86
N GLN A 449 0.84 -9.56 71.77
CA GLN A 449 0.12 -10.17 72.94
C GLN A 449 1.11 -10.88 73.87
N ASP A 450 2.09 -11.57 73.33
CA ASP A 450 3.11 -12.23 74.17
C ASP A 450 3.95 -11.20 74.98
N GLU A 451 4.33 -10.09 74.36
CA GLU A 451 5.00 -9.02 75.02
C GLU A 451 4.09 -8.30 76.09
N TYR A 452 2.82 -8.09 75.75
CA TYR A 452 1.82 -7.55 76.69
C TYR A 452 1.68 -8.41 77.95
N ILE A 453 1.52 -9.75 77.72
CA ILE A 453 1.40 -10.74 78.83
C ILE A 453 2.66 -10.72 79.75
N LYS A 454 3.83 -10.60 79.16
CA LYS A 454 5.11 -10.49 79.85
C LYS A 454 5.17 -9.30 80.80
N TYR A 455 4.73 -8.13 80.36
CA TYR A 455 4.66 -6.93 81.18
C TYR A 455 3.52 -6.98 82.21
N GLN A 456 2.37 -7.55 81.84
CA GLN A 456 1.21 -7.74 82.70
C GLN A 456 1.49 -8.71 83.88
N SER A 457 2.27 -9.81 83.62
CA SER A 457 2.67 -10.74 84.71
C SER A 457 3.52 -10.14 85.81
N ARG A 458 4.13 -8.97 85.57
CA ARG A 458 4.88 -8.20 86.60
C ARG A 458 4.01 -7.32 87.48
N ILE A 459 2.73 -7.12 87.14
CA ILE A 459 1.84 -6.23 87.88
C ILE A 459 1.02 -6.99 88.97
N GLY A 460 1.07 -8.29 89.07
CA GLY A 460 0.14 -9.15 89.79
C GLY A 460 0.31 -9.09 91.31
N ARG A 461 -0.63 -8.50 92.02
CA ARG A 461 -0.95 -8.88 93.44
C ARG A 461 -2.45 -8.90 93.79
N SER A 462 -3.39 -8.86 92.85
CA SER A 462 -4.79 -9.20 93.05
C SER A 462 -5.35 -9.86 91.76
N PRO A 463 -5.21 -11.19 91.67
CA PRO A 463 -5.17 -11.77 90.28
C PRO A 463 -6.55 -11.87 89.59
N GLU A 464 -7.63 -11.91 90.28
CA GLU A 464 -8.91 -12.22 89.61
C GLU A 464 -9.74 -10.99 89.27
N GLN A 465 -9.79 -9.98 90.10
CA GLN A 465 -10.52 -8.74 89.84
C GLN A 465 -9.80 -7.87 88.83
N GLU A 466 -8.46 -7.80 88.94
CA GLU A 466 -7.62 -7.04 88.04
C GLU A 466 -7.61 -7.69 86.62
N ARG A 467 -7.63 -9.02 86.52
CA ARG A 467 -7.74 -9.78 85.27
C ARG A 467 -9.04 -9.46 84.56
N VAL A 468 -10.16 -9.49 85.24
CA VAL A 468 -11.48 -9.21 84.68
C VAL A 468 -11.60 -7.74 84.25
N LEU A 469 -11.12 -6.79 85.09
CA LEU A 469 -11.11 -5.38 84.69
C LEU A 469 -10.21 -5.11 83.52
N THR A 470 -9.03 -5.73 83.48
CA THR A 470 -8.09 -5.59 82.35
C THR A 470 -8.67 -6.25 81.06
N GLU A 471 -9.36 -7.35 81.22
CA GLU A 471 -10.00 -7.98 80.06
C GLU A 471 -11.16 -7.17 79.49
N ILE A 472 -12.05 -6.65 80.43
CA ILE A 472 -13.15 -5.78 79.98
C ILE A 472 -12.58 -4.42 79.46
N GLY A 473 -11.54 -3.85 80.11
CA GLY A 473 -10.88 -2.65 79.65
C GLY A 473 -10.25 -2.82 78.31
N ARG A 474 -9.53 -3.93 78.05
CA ARG A 474 -9.00 -4.26 76.77
C ARG A 474 -10.09 -4.40 75.70
N GLN A 475 -11.22 -5.04 76.01
CA GLN A 475 -12.34 -5.10 75.11
C GLN A 475 -12.94 -3.76 74.80
N GLN A 476 -13.05 -2.85 75.87
CA GLN A 476 -13.48 -1.49 75.69
C GLN A 476 -12.49 -0.71 74.78
N ASP A 477 -11.18 -0.79 75.08
CA ASP A 477 -10.13 -0.12 74.29
C ASP A 477 -10.12 -0.52 72.84
N VAL A 478 -10.24 -1.86 72.60
CA VAL A 478 -10.35 -2.40 71.21
C VAL A 478 -11.58 -1.81 70.52
N ARG A 479 -12.76 -1.83 71.21
CA ARG A 479 -13.99 -1.34 70.56
C ARG A 479 -14.00 0.15 70.39
N SER A 480 -13.47 0.89 71.38
CA SER A 480 -13.32 2.35 71.30
C SER A 480 -12.35 2.76 70.20
N GLY A 481 -11.17 2.07 70.12
CA GLY A 481 -10.22 2.28 69.03
C GLY A 481 -10.80 2.03 67.66
N LEU A 482 -11.56 0.93 67.55
CA LEU A 482 -12.23 0.60 66.27
C LEU A 482 -13.34 1.59 65.90
N TYR A 483 -14.11 2.05 66.94
CA TYR A 483 -15.13 3.09 66.75
C TYR A 483 -14.53 4.40 66.26
N LEU A 484 -13.47 4.88 66.87
CA LEU A 484 -12.76 6.12 66.46
C LEU A 484 -12.16 5.99 65.07
N MET A 485 -11.56 4.81 64.75
CA MET A 485 -11.04 4.51 63.41
C MET A 485 -12.11 4.57 62.37
N LEU A 486 -13.28 3.96 62.64
CA LEU A 486 -14.40 3.97 61.67
C LEU A 486 -14.98 5.38 61.51
N LEU A 487 -15.07 6.17 62.57
CA LEU A 487 -15.46 7.58 62.45
C LEU A 487 -14.48 8.37 61.58
N GLN A 488 -13.18 8.18 61.77
CA GLN A 488 -12.17 8.80 60.94
C GLN A 488 -12.37 8.36 59.47
N LYS A 489 -12.58 7.07 59.22
CA LYS A 489 -12.79 6.56 57.84
C LYS A 489 -14.09 7.07 57.23
N ARG A 490 -15.15 7.26 58.03
CA ARG A 490 -16.39 7.89 57.56
C ARG A 490 -16.14 9.33 57.11
N GLU A 491 -15.41 10.11 57.92
CA GLU A 491 -15.09 11.51 57.59
C GLU A 491 -14.15 11.59 56.35
N GLU A 492 -13.14 10.72 56.27
CA GLU A 492 -12.28 10.62 55.07
C GLU A 492 -13.09 10.31 53.83
N ASN A 493 -14.05 9.35 53.88
CA ASN A 493 -14.93 8.99 52.80
C ASN A 493 -15.89 10.13 52.40
N SER A 494 -16.46 10.83 53.42
CA SER A 494 -17.34 11.98 53.22
C SER A 494 -16.59 13.14 52.54
N ILE A 495 -15.36 13.40 52.94
CA ILE A 495 -14.48 14.39 52.29
C ILE A 495 -14.19 13.97 50.85
N SER A 496 -13.90 12.68 50.60
CA SER A 496 -13.65 12.15 49.26
C SER A 496 -14.87 12.33 48.36
N LEU A 497 -16.08 12.09 48.89
CA LEU A 497 -17.34 12.28 48.19
C LEU A 497 -17.59 13.77 47.83
N ALA A 498 -17.35 14.66 48.80
CA ALA A 498 -17.53 16.08 48.59
C ALA A 498 -16.47 16.73 47.68
N ALA A 499 -15.29 16.13 47.59
CA ALA A 499 -14.14 16.60 46.81
C ALA A 499 -14.03 15.90 45.44
N THR A 500 -15.15 15.46 44.81
CA THR A 500 -15.11 14.88 43.49
C THR A 500 -14.54 15.88 42.47
N VAL A 501 -13.38 15.57 41.95
CA VAL A 501 -12.69 16.35 40.92
C VAL A 501 -12.71 15.56 39.61
N ASP A 502 -13.00 16.24 38.52
CA ASP A 502 -12.96 15.66 37.20
C ASP A 502 -11.64 14.91 36.95
N LYS A 503 -11.77 13.66 36.55
CA LYS A 503 -10.65 12.77 36.28
C LYS A 503 -9.92 13.17 34.98
N GLY A 504 -10.68 13.50 33.93
CA GLY A 504 -10.17 14.00 32.67
C GLY A 504 -10.30 15.50 32.58
N LYS A 505 -9.19 16.20 32.43
CA LYS A 505 -9.17 17.65 32.22
C LYS A 505 -8.71 17.94 30.80
N LEU A 506 -9.53 18.62 29.98
CA LEU A 506 -9.09 19.16 28.71
C LEU A 506 -7.94 20.15 28.97
N ILE A 507 -6.79 19.91 28.32
CA ILE A 507 -5.63 20.81 28.33
C ILE A 507 -5.91 22.01 27.45
N ASP A 508 -6.34 21.67 26.20
CA ASP A 508 -6.74 22.64 25.18
C ASP A 508 -8.16 22.32 24.71
N ASN A 509 -8.87 23.32 24.23
CA ASN A 509 -10.12 23.06 23.53
C ASN A 509 -9.84 22.22 22.30
N PRO A 510 -10.74 21.28 21.92
CA PRO A 510 -10.58 20.49 20.72
C PRO A 510 -10.30 21.36 19.50
N GLN A 511 -9.28 21.02 18.73
CA GLN A 511 -8.75 21.83 17.63
C GLN A 511 -8.98 21.14 16.28
N PHE A 512 -9.07 21.95 15.27
CA PHE A 512 -9.14 21.50 13.88
C PHE A 512 -7.71 21.32 13.34
N ASP A 513 -7.31 20.08 13.05
CA ASP A 513 -5.95 19.76 12.57
C ASP A 513 -5.83 19.88 11.04
N GLY A 514 -6.93 19.77 10.31
CA GLY A 514 -6.92 19.89 8.87
C GLY A 514 -7.79 18.89 8.11
N LEU A 515 -7.68 18.93 6.79
CA LEU A 515 -8.36 18.01 5.87
C LEU A 515 -7.55 16.71 5.75
N VAL A 516 -8.14 15.58 6.15
CA VAL A 516 -7.52 14.25 6.06
C VAL A 516 -7.73 13.64 4.68
N SER A 517 -8.97 13.71 4.18
CA SER A 517 -9.36 13.11 2.90
C SER A 517 -10.48 13.95 2.25
N PRO A 518 -10.48 14.05 0.93
CA PRO A 518 -9.44 13.66 -0.02
C PRO A 518 -8.24 14.63 -0.02
N LYS A 519 -7.02 14.11 -0.02
CA LYS A 519 -5.81 14.93 -0.19
C LYS A 519 -5.70 15.34 -1.67
N ARG A 520 -6.23 16.50 -2.02
CA ARG A 520 -6.38 16.99 -3.40
C ARG A 520 -5.08 16.92 -4.20
N ALA A 521 -3.97 17.38 -3.60
CA ALA A 521 -2.66 17.36 -4.24
C ALA A 521 -2.20 15.94 -4.58
N ILE A 522 -2.37 14.98 -3.68
CA ILE A 522 -1.97 13.58 -3.89
C ILE A 522 -2.81 12.94 -5.00
N ILE A 523 -4.12 13.17 -5.01
CA ILE A 523 -5.02 12.61 -6.02
C ILE A 523 -4.72 13.19 -7.41
N LEU A 524 -4.51 14.50 -7.50
CA LEU A 524 -4.13 15.15 -8.76
C LEU A 524 -2.75 14.69 -9.22
N LEU A 525 -1.79 14.55 -8.31
CA LEU A 525 -0.46 14.02 -8.64
C LEU A 525 -0.55 12.56 -9.12
N ALA A 526 -1.33 11.74 -8.42
CA ALA A 526 -1.55 10.34 -8.82
C ALA A 526 -2.22 10.24 -10.20
N ALA A 527 -3.23 11.09 -10.46
CA ALA A 527 -3.88 11.14 -11.76
C ALA A 527 -2.90 11.57 -12.88
N LEU A 528 -2.01 12.52 -12.60
CA LEU A 528 -0.98 12.96 -13.54
C LEU A 528 0.03 11.85 -13.81
N VAL A 529 0.50 11.17 -12.77
CA VAL A 529 1.45 10.05 -12.89
C VAL A 529 0.82 8.88 -13.66
N LEU A 530 -0.41 8.49 -13.33
CA LEU A 530 -1.11 7.41 -14.02
C LEU A 530 -1.43 7.77 -15.48
N GLY A 531 -1.85 9.02 -15.72
CA GLY A 531 -2.10 9.53 -17.06
C GLY A 531 -0.84 9.54 -17.94
N PHE A 532 0.33 9.75 -17.35
CA PHE A 532 1.62 9.67 -18.04
C PHE A 532 2.12 8.24 -18.19
N ALA A 533 1.99 7.42 -17.14
CA ALA A 533 2.51 6.06 -17.12
C ALA A 533 1.74 5.10 -18.06
N LEU A 534 0.43 5.28 -18.22
CA LEU A 534 -0.39 4.38 -19.05
C LEU A 534 0.07 4.35 -20.52
N PRO A 535 0.18 5.49 -21.24
CA PRO A 535 0.64 5.45 -22.65
C PRO A 535 2.09 4.99 -22.76
N LEU A 536 2.94 5.30 -21.78
CA LEU A 536 4.32 4.82 -21.73
C LEU A 536 4.35 3.28 -21.62
N CYS A 537 3.55 2.70 -20.75
CA CYS A 537 3.43 1.27 -20.59
C CYS A 537 2.90 0.60 -21.85
N VAL A 538 1.87 1.18 -22.48
CA VAL A 538 1.31 0.65 -23.75
C VAL A 538 2.34 0.69 -24.87
N LEU A 539 3.06 1.80 -25.02
CA LEU A 539 4.11 1.94 -26.03
C LEU A 539 5.28 0.99 -25.77
N PHE A 540 5.64 0.78 -24.51
CA PHE A 540 6.65 -0.21 -24.12
C PHE A 540 6.21 -1.63 -24.46
N LEU A 541 4.98 -2.00 -24.14
CA LEU A 541 4.41 -3.31 -24.48
C LEU A 541 4.38 -3.52 -26.00
N LEU A 542 3.95 -2.52 -26.76
CA LEU A 542 3.97 -2.58 -28.22
C LEU A 542 5.39 -2.73 -28.76
N SER A 543 6.37 -2.07 -28.16
CA SER A 543 7.78 -2.22 -28.52
C SER A 543 8.33 -3.61 -28.19
N PHE A 544 7.91 -4.20 -27.07
CA PHE A 544 8.32 -5.54 -26.65
C PHE A 544 7.85 -6.64 -27.62
N PHE A 545 6.66 -6.45 -28.22
CA PHE A 545 6.13 -7.39 -29.20
C PHE A 545 6.74 -7.25 -30.60
N ARG A 546 7.68 -6.30 -30.84
CA ARG A 546 8.37 -6.13 -32.13
C ARG A 546 9.57 -7.07 -32.24
N TYR A 547 9.30 -8.32 -32.61
CA TYR A 547 10.32 -9.38 -32.74
C TYR A 547 10.95 -9.45 -34.12
N ARG A 548 10.45 -8.67 -35.12
CA ARG A 548 10.95 -8.63 -36.51
C ARG A 548 11.91 -7.47 -36.71
N ILE A 549 12.78 -7.61 -37.71
CA ILE A 549 13.70 -6.54 -38.15
C ILE A 549 12.87 -5.47 -38.85
N GLU A 550 12.87 -4.25 -38.37
CA GLU A 550 12.18 -3.11 -39.00
C GLU A 550 13.10 -2.28 -39.91
N GLY A 551 14.41 -2.30 -39.69
CA GLY A 551 15.34 -1.49 -40.43
C GLY A 551 16.82 -1.78 -40.15
N ARG A 552 17.69 -0.97 -40.74
CA ARG A 552 19.14 -1.10 -40.63
C ARG A 552 19.66 -1.04 -39.19
N GLU A 553 19.06 -0.18 -38.38
CA GLU A 553 19.47 -0.03 -36.96
C GLU A 553 19.26 -1.32 -36.14
N ASP A 554 18.19 -2.04 -36.40
CA ASP A 554 17.95 -3.32 -35.74
C ASP A 554 19.03 -4.36 -36.09
N VAL A 555 19.43 -4.39 -37.39
CA VAL A 555 20.49 -5.29 -37.86
C VAL A 555 21.84 -4.89 -37.25
N MET A 556 22.18 -3.57 -37.24
CA MET A 556 23.44 -3.07 -36.67
C MET A 556 23.61 -3.38 -35.18
N LYS A 557 22.50 -3.46 -34.44
CA LYS A 557 22.51 -3.82 -33.00
C LYS A 557 22.72 -5.33 -32.78
N LEU A 558 22.42 -6.16 -33.77
CA LEU A 558 22.41 -7.60 -33.62
C LEU A 558 23.63 -8.28 -34.23
N THR A 559 24.41 -7.56 -35.04
CA THR A 559 25.58 -8.12 -35.72
C THR A 559 26.61 -7.04 -36.02
N SER A 560 27.88 -7.44 -36.02
CA SER A 560 29.02 -6.63 -36.49
C SER A 560 29.30 -6.82 -37.99
N LEU A 561 28.53 -7.66 -38.71
CA LEU A 561 28.72 -7.90 -40.12
C LEU A 561 28.40 -6.66 -40.95
N PRO A 562 29.12 -6.40 -42.06
CA PRO A 562 28.88 -5.23 -42.86
C PRO A 562 27.52 -5.32 -43.59
N ILE A 563 26.69 -4.28 -43.48
CA ILE A 563 25.45 -4.14 -44.23
C ILE A 563 25.76 -3.41 -45.55
N VAL A 564 25.75 -4.13 -46.64
CA VAL A 564 26.23 -3.61 -47.94
C VAL A 564 25.15 -2.88 -48.75
N ALA A 565 23.87 -3.14 -48.47
CA ALA A 565 22.78 -2.40 -49.12
C ALA A 565 21.47 -2.51 -48.30
N ASP A 566 20.68 -1.42 -48.37
CA ASP A 566 19.28 -1.39 -48.00
C ASP A 566 18.44 -1.27 -49.25
N VAL A 567 17.72 -2.34 -49.57
CA VAL A 567 16.92 -2.40 -50.82
C VAL A 567 15.46 -2.13 -50.48
N PRO A 568 14.85 -1.05 -50.98
CA PRO A 568 13.45 -0.72 -50.69
C PRO A 568 12.51 -1.62 -51.52
N VAL A 569 11.22 -1.56 -51.13
CA VAL A 569 10.18 -2.26 -51.93
C VAL A 569 10.05 -1.58 -53.30
N ALA A 570 10.33 -2.34 -54.34
CA ALA A 570 10.16 -1.82 -55.71
C ALA A 570 8.68 -1.57 -56.03
N SER A 571 8.41 -0.45 -56.72
CA SER A 571 7.06 -0.15 -57.19
C SER A 571 6.64 -1.09 -58.34
N ASP A 572 5.34 -1.34 -58.43
CA ASP A 572 4.79 -2.17 -59.49
C ASP A 572 4.95 -1.58 -60.88
N SER A 573 5.17 -0.24 -60.98
CA SER A 573 5.47 0.48 -62.23
C SER A 573 6.83 0.12 -62.84
N VAL A 574 7.77 -0.36 -62.02
CA VAL A 574 9.14 -0.68 -62.44
C VAL A 574 9.35 -2.19 -62.64
N LYS A 575 8.50 -3.00 -62.03
CA LYS A 575 8.57 -4.44 -62.23
C LYS A 575 8.23 -4.80 -63.69
N THR A 576 9.19 -5.41 -64.37
CA THR A 576 8.93 -6.07 -65.62
C THR A 576 8.09 -7.32 -65.38
N THR A 577 7.53 -7.92 -66.45
CA THR A 577 6.81 -9.22 -66.43
C THR A 577 7.61 -10.29 -65.69
N ALA A 578 8.93 -10.21 -65.66
CA ALA A 578 9.87 -11.13 -65.05
C ALA A 578 10.33 -10.73 -63.63
N GLY A 579 9.85 -9.62 -63.01
CA GLY A 579 10.31 -9.19 -61.71
C GLY A 579 11.73 -8.60 -61.68
N ILE A 580 12.35 -8.37 -62.81
CA ILE A 580 13.64 -7.64 -62.95
C ILE A 580 13.36 -6.16 -62.94
N VAL A 581 13.98 -5.45 -62.02
CA VAL A 581 13.79 -4.00 -61.82
C VAL A 581 14.94 -3.18 -62.34
N VAL A 582 16.13 -3.77 -62.49
CA VAL A 582 17.33 -3.13 -63.04
C VAL A 582 17.25 -3.18 -64.56
N GLN A 583 17.31 -2.03 -65.23
CA GLN A 583 17.15 -1.90 -66.67
C GLN A 583 18.27 -1.04 -67.27
N ALA A 584 18.61 -1.40 -68.57
CA ALA A 584 19.55 -0.57 -69.33
C ALA A 584 18.99 0.85 -69.56
N ASN A 585 19.83 1.84 -69.44
CA ASN A 585 19.54 3.27 -69.74
C ASN A 585 18.46 3.89 -68.87
N LYS A 586 18.16 3.36 -67.66
CA LYS A 586 17.34 4.01 -66.63
C LYS A 586 18.19 4.44 -65.43
N ASN A 587 17.92 5.61 -64.94
CA ASN A 587 18.57 6.18 -63.76
C ASN A 587 17.54 6.35 -62.64
N ASN A 588 16.88 5.24 -62.29
CA ASN A 588 15.93 5.20 -61.19
C ASN A 588 16.66 4.98 -59.89
N GLN A 589 16.05 5.36 -58.79
CA GLN A 589 16.62 5.20 -57.43
C GLN A 589 16.95 3.72 -57.14
N ILE A 590 16.12 2.78 -57.58
CA ILE A 590 16.37 1.34 -57.41
C ILE A 590 17.58 0.85 -58.23
N ASP A 591 17.77 1.36 -59.45
CA ASP A 591 18.94 1.03 -60.28
C ASP A 591 20.24 1.49 -59.58
N GLU A 592 20.22 2.68 -58.96
CA GLU A 592 21.38 3.22 -58.24
C GLU A 592 21.70 2.42 -56.97
N ILE A 593 20.68 1.89 -56.30
CA ILE A 593 20.88 0.99 -55.17
C ILE A 593 21.58 -0.30 -55.61
N PHE A 594 21.20 -0.89 -56.72
CA PHE A 594 21.88 -2.09 -57.24
C PHE A 594 23.26 -1.81 -57.79
N ARG A 595 23.51 -0.61 -58.31
CA ARG A 595 24.88 -0.16 -58.69
C ARG A 595 25.75 -0.02 -57.41
N SER A 596 25.21 0.59 -56.37
CA SER A 596 25.90 0.70 -55.08
C SER A 596 26.16 -0.67 -54.46
N LEU A 597 25.16 -1.57 -54.49
CA LEU A 597 25.30 -2.95 -54.00
C LEU A 597 26.41 -3.67 -54.74
N ARG A 598 26.42 -3.60 -56.09
CA ARG A 598 27.48 -4.17 -56.92
C ARG A 598 28.86 -3.64 -56.50
N THR A 599 28.99 -2.33 -56.39
CA THR A 599 30.25 -1.70 -56.04
C THR A 599 30.73 -2.13 -54.64
N ASN A 600 29.83 -2.17 -53.65
CA ASN A 600 30.17 -2.63 -52.31
C ASN A 600 30.61 -4.10 -52.26
N ILE A 601 29.97 -4.98 -53.06
CA ILE A 601 30.39 -6.38 -53.16
C ILE A 601 31.74 -6.48 -53.84
N GLN A 602 32.01 -5.67 -54.91
CA GLN A 602 33.31 -5.63 -55.57
C GLN A 602 34.44 -5.25 -54.62
N PHE A 603 34.20 -4.30 -53.70
CA PHE A 603 35.18 -3.91 -52.69
C PHE A 603 35.45 -5.04 -51.67
N MET A 604 34.52 -5.95 -51.48
CA MET A 604 34.71 -7.11 -50.61
C MET A 604 35.48 -8.24 -51.29
N MET A 605 35.57 -8.24 -52.59
CA MET A 605 36.23 -9.29 -53.40
C MET A 605 37.65 -8.88 -53.73
N LYS A 606 38.59 -9.85 -53.70
CA LYS A 606 39.96 -9.68 -54.15
C LYS A 606 40.05 -9.84 -55.65
N GLU A 607 41.17 -9.43 -56.19
CA GLU A 607 41.53 -9.66 -57.60
C GLU A 607 41.50 -11.18 -57.87
N ASN A 608 40.74 -11.63 -58.86
CA ASN A 608 40.49 -13.02 -59.23
C ASN A 608 39.40 -13.76 -58.44
N GLU A 609 38.75 -13.16 -57.47
CA GLU A 609 37.56 -13.73 -56.81
C GLU A 609 36.33 -13.45 -57.68
N LYS A 610 35.52 -14.50 -57.95
CA LYS A 610 34.45 -14.43 -58.93
C LYS A 610 33.09 -14.91 -58.41
N VAL A 611 33.04 -15.63 -57.27
CA VAL A 611 31.87 -16.39 -56.87
C VAL A 611 31.16 -15.69 -55.70
N ILE A 612 29.91 -15.31 -55.93
CA ILE A 612 29.07 -14.61 -54.96
C ILE A 612 27.87 -15.50 -54.59
N LEU A 613 27.70 -15.78 -53.34
CA LEU A 613 26.63 -16.59 -52.79
C LEU A 613 25.49 -15.72 -52.24
N PHE A 614 24.23 -16.04 -52.56
CA PHE A 614 23.04 -15.49 -51.92
C PHE A 614 22.34 -16.53 -51.09
N THR A 615 22.19 -16.24 -49.80
CA THR A 615 21.42 -17.09 -48.87
C THR A 615 20.60 -16.23 -47.92
N SER A 616 19.84 -16.87 -47.08
CA SER A 616 18.99 -16.16 -46.07
C SER A 616 18.62 -17.09 -44.91
N SER A 617 17.90 -16.55 -43.90
CA SER A 617 17.40 -17.39 -42.81
C SER A 617 16.21 -18.24 -43.19
N THR A 618 15.27 -17.66 -43.94
CA THR A 618 14.00 -18.31 -44.29
C THR A 618 13.64 -18.07 -45.78
N SER A 619 12.63 -18.81 -46.27
CA SER A 619 12.09 -18.57 -47.59
C SER A 619 11.31 -17.29 -47.67
N GLY A 620 11.35 -16.56 -48.78
CA GLY A 620 10.57 -15.33 -49.00
C GLY A 620 11.29 -14.02 -48.60
N GLU A 621 12.54 -14.07 -48.19
CA GLU A 621 13.37 -12.88 -47.87
C GLU A 621 13.88 -12.15 -49.12
N GLY A 622 13.76 -12.74 -50.30
CA GLY A 622 14.06 -12.07 -51.59
C GLY A 622 15.43 -12.35 -52.16
N LYS A 623 16.06 -13.49 -51.80
CA LYS A 623 17.36 -13.94 -52.31
C LYS A 623 17.43 -13.94 -53.85
N THR A 624 16.56 -14.69 -54.49
CA THR A 624 16.48 -14.84 -55.94
C THR A 624 16.27 -13.50 -56.64
N PHE A 625 15.42 -12.61 -56.07
CA PHE A 625 15.20 -11.27 -56.57
C PHE A 625 16.49 -10.43 -56.57
N LEU A 626 17.18 -10.45 -55.40
CA LEU A 626 18.42 -9.70 -55.25
C LEU A 626 19.55 -10.23 -56.09
N ALA A 627 19.70 -11.59 -56.15
CA ALA A 627 20.71 -12.25 -56.94
C ALA A 627 20.53 -11.96 -58.45
N ALA A 628 19.26 -12.03 -58.95
CA ALA A 628 18.97 -11.76 -60.35
C ALA A 628 19.22 -10.31 -60.74
N ASN A 629 18.75 -9.33 -59.93
CA ASN A 629 18.96 -7.93 -60.23
C ASN A 629 20.42 -7.48 -60.11
N LEU A 630 21.16 -8.11 -59.14
CA LEU A 630 22.60 -7.89 -59.07
C LEU A 630 23.32 -8.47 -60.28
N ALA A 631 22.94 -9.65 -60.78
CA ALA A 631 23.50 -10.25 -61.99
C ALA A 631 23.29 -9.35 -63.19
N VAL A 632 22.08 -8.80 -63.36
CA VAL A 632 21.79 -7.83 -64.43
C VAL A 632 22.67 -6.56 -64.24
N SER A 633 22.86 -6.09 -63.02
CA SER A 633 23.71 -4.92 -62.76
C SER A 633 25.18 -5.14 -63.12
N PHE A 634 25.70 -6.37 -62.93
CA PHE A 634 27.05 -6.71 -63.37
C PHE A 634 27.13 -6.87 -64.92
N ALA A 635 26.12 -7.48 -65.52
CA ALA A 635 26.06 -7.65 -66.99
C ALA A 635 25.99 -6.30 -67.70
N LEU A 636 25.28 -5.32 -67.16
CA LEU A 636 25.22 -3.94 -67.68
C LEU A 636 26.55 -3.20 -67.57
N LEU A 637 27.50 -3.64 -66.74
CA LEU A 637 28.88 -3.17 -66.73
C LEU A 637 29.74 -3.77 -67.85
N GLY A 638 29.19 -4.61 -68.69
CA GLY A 638 29.90 -5.30 -69.77
C GLY A 638 30.68 -6.55 -69.31
N LYS A 639 30.41 -7.06 -68.11
CA LYS A 639 31.04 -8.24 -67.54
C LYS A 639 30.27 -9.48 -67.93
N LYS A 640 30.95 -10.58 -68.25
CA LYS A 640 30.33 -11.87 -68.49
C LYS A 640 29.90 -12.49 -67.18
N VAL A 641 28.59 -12.66 -66.99
CA VAL A 641 27.99 -13.06 -65.70
C VAL A 641 27.16 -14.31 -65.88
N ILE A 642 27.25 -15.26 -64.99
CA ILE A 642 26.34 -16.37 -64.91
C ILE A 642 25.62 -16.37 -63.56
N LEU A 643 24.30 -16.49 -63.58
CA LEU A 643 23.46 -16.68 -62.43
C LEU A 643 23.01 -18.13 -62.31
N CYS A 644 23.47 -18.79 -61.26
CA CYS A 644 23.20 -20.22 -61.06
C CYS A 644 22.12 -20.39 -59.99
N GLY A 645 21.01 -21.04 -60.37
CA GLY A 645 19.95 -21.44 -59.41
C GLY A 645 20.30 -22.76 -58.75
N LEU A 646 20.95 -22.68 -57.58
CA LEU A 646 21.34 -23.82 -56.78
C LEU A 646 20.37 -24.10 -55.60
N ASP A 647 19.22 -23.37 -55.53
CA ASP A 647 18.07 -23.81 -54.73
C ASP A 647 17.30 -24.92 -55.51
N ILE A 648 17.87 -26.12 -55.49
CA ILE A 648 17.32 -27.26 -56.19
C ILE A 648 16.09 -27.88 -55.52
N ARG A 649 15.73 -27.38 -54.31
CA ARG A 649 14.52 -27.77 -53.54
C ARG A 649 13.30 -26.98 -53.97
N LYS A 650 13.46 -25.66 -54.10
CA LYS A 650 12.37 -24.75 -54.51
C LYS A 650 12.85 -23.79 -55.61
N PRO A 651 13.06 -24.30 -56.82
CA PRO A 651 13.57 -23.50 -57.93
C PRO A 651 12.64 -22.31 -58.20
N ALA A 652 13.15 -21.09 -58.07
CA ALA A 652 12.40 -19.85 -58.36
C ALA A 652 12.96 -19.07 -59.57
N LEU A 653 14.23 -19.27 -59.89
CA LEU A 653 14.95 -18.52 -60.92
C LEU A 653 14.31 -18.58 -62.29
N GLY A 654 13.91 -19.76 -62.74
CA GLY A 654 13.26 -19.95 -64.08
C GLY A 654 11.97 -19.14 -64.18
N LYS A 655 11.17 -19.07 -63.13
CA LYS A 655 9.95 -18.25 -63.10
C LYS A 655 10.26 -16.75 -63.17
N LEU A 656 11.35 -16.32 -62.56
CA LEU A 656 11.76 -14.90 -62.57
C LEU A 656 12.16 -14.38 -63.93
N PHE A 657 12.72 -15.26 -64.78
CA PHE A 657 13.12 -14.95 -66.16
C PHE A 657 12.15 -15.47 -67.23
N ASN A 658 10.94 -15.90 -66.86
CA ASN A 658 9.90 -16.47 -67.70
C ASN A 658 10.38 -17.70 -68.52
N LEU A 659 11.34 -18.44 -68.04
CA LEU A 659 11.84 -19.67 -68.65
C LEU A 659 11.11 -20.88 -68.05
N SER A 660 10.42 -21.64 -68.90
CA SER A 660 9.56 -22.74 -68.48
C SER A 660 10.21 -24.12 -68.56
N ASP A 661 11.39 -24.21 -69.14
CA ASP A 661 12.03 -25.54 -69.44
C ASP A 661 12.71 -26.07 -68.18
N ARG A 662 12.06 -27.02 -67.47
CA ARG A 662 12.55 -27.65 -66.24
C ARG A 662 13.51 -28.84 -66.54
N LYS A 663 13.78 -29.16 -67.74
CA LYS A 663 14.62 -30.34 -68.11
C LYS A 663 16.11 -30.01 -68.11
N ILE A 664 16.46 -28.76 -68.25
CA ILE A 664 17.83 -28.24 -68.32
C ILE A 664 18.21 -27.59 -67.04
N GLY A 665 19.42 -27.87 -66.53
CA GLY A 665 19.89 -27.15 -65.27
C GLY A 665 20.97 -27.91 -64.52
N ALA A 666 21.33 -27.30 -63.35
CA ALA A 666 22.42 -27.74 -62.45
C ALA A 666 22.24 -29.24 -62.02
N THR A 667 21.02 -29.67 -61.71
CA THR A 667 20.79 -31.07 -61.32
C THR A 667 21.20 -32.09 -62.34
N ALA A 668 21.07 -31.77 -63.67
CA ALA A 668 21.54 -32.66 -64.74
C ALA A 668 23.08 -32.81 -64.75
N LEU A 669 23.83 -31.76 -64.35
CA LEU A 669 25.27 -31.79 -64.14
C LEU A 669 25.68 -32.62 -62.97
N LEU A 670 24.98 -32.39 -61.85
CA LEU A 670 25.30 -33.02 -60.55
C LEU A 670 25.09 -34.51 -60.52
N VAL A 671 24.21 -35.05 -61.38
CA VAL A 671 23.92 -36.51 -61.49
C VAL A 671 24.95 -37.25 -62.36
N LYS A 672 25.69 -36.56 -63.22
CA LYS A 672 26.69 -37.22 -64.11
C LYS A 672 27.84 -37.84 -63.35
N ASN A 673 28.61 -38.73 -64.02
CA ASN A 673 29.81 -39.32 -63.40
C ASN A 673 31.02 -38.35 -63.44
N SER A 674 31.11 -37.53 -64.49
CA SER A 674 32.08 -36.45 -64.63
C SER A 674 31.42 -35.29 -65.40
N VAL A 675 31.91 -34.07 -65.20
CA VAL A 675 31.38 -32.86 -65.85
C VAL A 675 32.46 -32.36 -66.84
N THR A 676 32.04 -32.19 -68.11
CA THR A 676 32.89 -31.58 -69.15
C THR A 676 32.43 -30.13 -69.43
N VAL A 677 33.26 -29.40 -70.18
CA VAL A 677 32.97 -28.00 -70.57
C VAL A 677 31.72 -28.01 -71.49
N GLU A 678 31.58 -28.98 -72.39
CA GLU A 678 30.42 -29.16 -73.26
C GLU A 678 29.16 -29.46 -72.47
N ASP A 679 29.26 -30.24 -71.44
CA ASP A 679 28.13 -30.52 -70.52
C ASP A 679 27.60 -29.24 -69.87
N VAL A 680 28.48 -28.44 -69.31
CA VAL A 680 28.10 -27.18 -68.71
C VAL A 680 27.44 -26.26 -69.73
N ARG A 681 28.07 -26.11 -70.92
CA ARG A 681 27.55 -25.29 -71.96
C ARG A 681 26.15 -25.71 -72.46
N SER A 682 25.88 -26.99 -72.45
CA SER A 682 24.55 -27.51 -72.84
C SER A 682 23.43 -27.25 -71.87
N GLN A 683 23.81 -26.95 -70.58
CA GLN A 683 22.86 -26.62 -69.49
C GLN A 683 22.70 -25.13 -69.25
N VAL A 684 23.53 -24.32 -69.83
CA VAL A 684 23.46 -22.88 -69.78
C VAL A 684 22.48 -22.31 -70.79
N CYS A 685 21.66 -21.35 -70.41
CA CYS A 685 20.74 -20.67 -71.27
C CYS A 685 20.91 -19.13 -71.18
N ALA A 686 20.66 -18.43 -72.31
CA ALA A 686 20.67 -16.95 -72.27
C ALA A 686 19.54 -16.41 -71.40
N SER A 687 19.79 -15.34 -70.67
CA SER A 687 18.82 -14.70 -69.77
C SER A 687 17.65 -14.02 -70.48
N GLY A 688 17.84 -13.63 -71.77
CA GLY A 688 16.86 -12.85 -72.52
C GLY A 688 16.72 -11.40 -72.07
N VAL A 689 17.53 -10.95 -71.04
CA VAL A 689 17.51 -9.62 -70.48
C VAL A 689 18.74 -8.83 -70.92
N ASN A 690 19.90 -9.51 -71.00
CA ASN A 690 21.19 -8.88 -71.37
C ASN A 690 22.08 -9.97 -71.97
N ASP A 691 22.78 -9.65 -73.10
CA ASP A 691 23.67 -10.56 -73.83
C ASP A 691 24.88 -11.04 -72.98
N ASN A 692 25.27 -10.34 -71.99
CA ASN A 692 26.36 -10.70 -71.05
C ASN A 692 25.90 -11.48 -69.82
N LEU A 693 24.60 -11.85 -69.74
CA LEU A 693 24.05 -12.59 -68.65
C LEU A 693 23.49 -13.93 -69.09
N ASP A 694 24.12 -15.00 -68.68
CA ASP A 694 23.68 -16.35 -68.83
C ASP A 694 23.08 -16.93 -67.54
N LEU A 695 22.24 -17.94 -67.69
CA LEU A 695 21.57 -18.60 -66.57
C LEU A 695 21.89 -20.08 -66.55
N LEU A 696 22.21 -20.62 -65.42
CA LEU A 696 22.19 -22.02 -65.08
C LEU A 696 21.02 -22.30 -64.17
N LEU A 697 19.91 -22.80 -64.71
CA LEU A 697 18.71 -23.10 -63.93
C LEU A 697 18.96 -24.29 -63.01
N ALA A 698 18.14 -24.47 -61.99
CA ALA A 698 18.26 -25.58 -61.04
C ALA A 698 18.01 -26.94 -61.66
N GLY A 699 17.13 -26.99 -62.64
CA GLY A 699 16.69 -28.26 -63.29
C GLY A 699 15.59 -28.96 -62.49
N PRO A 700 15.33 -30.23 -62.74
CA PRO A 700 14.33 -31.02 -62.04
C PRO A 700 14.69 -31.20 -60.56
N THR A 701 13.71 -31.12 -59.72
CA THR A 701 13.92 -31.30 -58.26
C THR A 701 14.29 -32.76 -57.97
N PRO A 702 15.49 -33.03 -57.41
CA PRO A 702 15.92 -34.39 -57.10
C PRO A 702 15.37 -34.90 -55.80
N PRO A 703 15.32 -36.21 -55.58
CA PRO A 703 14.88 -36.76 -54.26
C PRO A 703 15.91 -36.60 -53.16
N ASN A 704 17.20 -36.42 -53.46
CA ASN A 704 18.33 -36.32 -52.55
C ASN A 704 19.19 -35.06 -52.82
N PRO A 705 18.69 -33.87 -52.53
CA PRO A 705 19.36 -32.59 -52.89
C PRO A 705 20.72 -32.43 -52.23
N THR A 706 20.82 -32.72 -50.91
CA THR A 706 22.03 -32.48 -50.11
C THR A 706 23.20 -33.35 -50.59
N GLU A 707 22.93 -34.60 -50.88
CA GLU A 707 23.94 -35.57 -51.36
C GLU A 707 24.44 -35.19 -52.77
N LEU A 708 23.57 -34.69 -53.62
CA LEU A 708 23.96 -34.24 -54.97
C LEU A 708 24.87 -32.99 -54.88
N LEU A 709 24.56 -32.03 -54.03
CA LEU A 709 25.38 -30.86 -53.85
C LEU A 709 26.72 -31.14 -53.11
N ALA A 710 26.85 -32.27 -52.45
CA ALA A 710 28.09 -32.72 -51.86
C ALA A 710 29.06 -33.47 -52.81
N ARG A 711 28.65 -33.73 -54.04
CA ARG A 711 29.46 -34.43 -55.06
C ARG A 711 30.52 -33.53 -55.64
N GLN A 712 31.65 -34.11 -56.10
CA GLN A 712 32.75 -33.42 -56.76
C GLN A 712 32.25 -32.61 -57.99
N ASN A 713 31.22 -33.11 -58.67
CA ASN A 713 30.61 -32.44 -59.85
C ASN A 713 30.21 -30.96 -59.61
N LEU A 714 29.89 -30.61 -58.40
CA LEU A 714 29.60 -29.20 -58.07
C LEU A 714 30.87 -28.34 -58.17
N GLU A 715 31.96 -28.82 -57.59
CA GLU A 715 33.25 -28.15 -57.65
C GLU A 715 33.74 -28.07 -59.12
N ASP A 716 33.73 -29.18 -59.83
CA ASP A 716 34.09 -29.22 -61.30
C ASP A 716 33.28 -28.21 -62.08
N THR A 717 31.96 -28.13 -61.82
CA THR A 717 31.06 -27.19 -62.52
C THR A 717 31.46 -25.74 -62.19
N ILE A 718 31.72 -25.40 -60.92
CA ILE A 718 32.09 -24.03 -60.54
C ILE A 718 33.47 -23.67 -61.12
N GLU A 719 34.45 -24.61 -61.17
CA GLU A 719 35.76 -24.36 -61.74
C GLU A 719 35.69 -24.12 -63.23
N ILE A 720 34.86 -24.89 -64.00
CA ILE A 720 34.61 -24.64 -65.37
C ILE A 720 34.00 -23.25 -65.62
N LEU A 721 33.03 -22.87 -64.76
CA LEU A 721 32.37 -21.56 -64.84
C LEU A 721 33.33 -20.40 -64.56
N LYS A 722 34.28 -20.58 -63.62
CA LYS A 722 35.31 -19.58 -63.28
C LYS A 722 36.23 -19.25 -64.47
N GLN A 723 36.41 -20.22 -65.37
CA GLN A 723 37.23 -20.00 -66.60
C GLN A 723 36.48 -19.20 -67.64
N GLN A 724 35.15 -19.26 -67.67
CA GLN A 724 34.32 -18.70 -68.74
C GLN A 724 33.67 -17.34 -68.39
N TYR A 725 33.44 -17.09 -67.07
CA TYR A 725 32.72 -15.92 -66.58
C TYR A 725 33.57 -15.05 -65.70
N ASP A 726 33.32 -13.75 -65.74
CA ASP A 726 33.92 -12.77 -64.80
C ASP A 726 33.29 -12.83 -63.44
N TYR A 727 31.96 -13.08 -63.37
CA TYR A 727 31.22 -13.23 -62.10
C TYR A 727 30.25 -14.40 -62.16
N ILE A 728 30.20 -15.13 -61.08
CA ILE A 728 29.31 -16.28 -60.84
C ILE A 728 28.46 -15.96 -59.62
N ILE A 729 27.17 -15.85 -59.83
CA ILE A 729 26.21 -15.55 -58.76
C ILE A 729 25.39 -16.78 -58.46
N LEU A 730 25.43 -17.23 -57.22
CA LEU A 730 24.79 -18.46 -56.76
C LEU A 730 23.55 -18.12 -55.90
N ASP A 731 22.36 -18.41 -56.46
CA ASP A 731 21.11 -18.32 -55.68
C ASP A 731 20.85 -19.68 -55.00
N THR A 732 20.92 -19.69 -53.69
CA THR A 732 20.85 -20.93 -52.89
C THR A 732 19.65 -21.01 -51.99
N ALA A 733 19.42 -22.17 -51.38
CA ALA A 733 18.38 -22.36 -50.37
C ALA A 733 18.67 -21.57 -49.10
N PRO A 734 17.66 -21.29 -48.26
CA PRO A 734 17.90 -20.61 -46.99
C PRO A 734 18.76 -21.44 -46.04
N VAL A 735 19.91 -20.92 -45.61
CA VAL A 735 20.87 -21.62 -44.75
C VAL A 735 20.31 -21.89 -43.34
N GLY A 736 19.31 -21.08 -42.91
CA GLY A 736 18.63 -21.30 -41.65
C GLY A 736 17.64 -22.48 -41.66
N LEU A 737 17.31 -23.00 -42.83
CA LEU A 737 16.36 -24.13 -42.98
C LEU A 737 17.05 -25.43 -43.42
N VAL A 738 18.07 -25.33 -44.26
CA VAL A 738 18.73 -26.51 -44.86
C VAL A 738 20.24 -26.31 -44.94
N SER A 739 20.99 -27.42 -44.86
CA SER A 739 22.46 -27.42 -44.90
C SER A 739 23.04 -27.35 -46.31
N ASP A 740 22.23 -27.40 -47.31
CA ASP A 740 22.63 -27.42 -48.75
C ASP A 740 23.56 -26.25 -49.09
N THR A 741 23.22 -25.08 -48.63
CA THR A 741 23.97 -23.84 -48.84
C THR A 741 25.38 -23.93 -48.28
N LEU A 742 25.60 -24.64 -47.14
CA LEU A 742 26.92 -24.80 -46.56
C LEU A 742 27.86 -25.66 -47.40
N GLN A 743 27.34 -26.57 -48.19
CA GLN A 743 28.14 -27.33 -49.15
C GLN A 743 28.62 -26.45 -50.32
N ILE A 744 27.72 -25.58 -50.78
CA ILE A 744 27.99 -24.63 -51.87
C ILE A 744 28.95 -23.51 -51.40
N ALA A 745 28.83 -23.07 -50.13
CA ALA A 745 29.61 -21.97 -49.54
C ALA A 745 31.14 -22.26 -49.54
N LYS A 746 31.56 -23.52 -49.60
CA LYS A 746 32.97 -23.89 -49.64
C LYS A 746 33.68 -23.37 -50.91
N PHE A 747 32.93 -23.13 -52.00
CA PHE A 747 33.48 -22.72 -53.29
C PHE A 747 33.27 -21.25 -53.58
N THR A 748 32.77 -20.49 -52.59
CA THR A 748 32.36 -19.06 -52.76
C THR A 748 33.36 -18.10 -52.13
N ASN A 749 33.42 -16.90 -52.62
CA ASN A 749 34.33 -15.85 -52.15
C ASN A 749 33.64 -14.86 -51.25
N VAL A 750 32.38 -14.53 -51.54
CA VAL A 750 31.55 -13.62 -50.77
C VAL A 750 30.19 -14.24 -50.53
N SER A 751 29.68 -14.12 -49.30
CA SER A 751 28.38 -14.63 -48.90
C SER A 751 27.43 -13.45 -48.54
N CYS A 752 26.41 -13.28 -49.40
CA CYS A 752 25.38 -12.28 -49.20
C CYS A 752 24.21 -12.89 -48.43
N TYR A 753 24.11 -12.53 -47.13
CA TYR A 753 23.00 -12.96 -46.29
C TYR A 753 21.84 -11.96 -46.40
N VAL A 754 20.71 -12.40 -46.86
CA VAL A 754 19.55 -11.55 -47.07
C VAL A 754 18.63 -11.60 -45.89
N CYS A 755 18.31 -10.39 -45.34
CA CYS A 755 17.26 -10.17 -44.34
C CYS A 755 16.16 -9.32 -44.96
N ARG A 756 14.92 -9.52 -44.58
CA ARG A 756 13.81 -8.72 -45.07
C ARG A 756 13.16 -7.93 -43.93
N ALA A 757 13.03 -6.62 -44.12
CA ALA A 757 12.34 -5.73 -43.19
C ALA A 757 10.87 -6.18 -43.01
N ASP A 758 10.35 -6.04 -41.79
CA ASP A 758 9.01 -6.43 -41.34
C ASP A 758 8.70 -7.95 -41.52
N TYR A 759 9.70 -8.75 -41.90
CA TYR A 759 9.53 -10.19 -42.19
C TYR A 759 10.48 -11.06 -41.36
N THR A 760 11.79 -10.81 -41.43
CA THR A 760 12.81 -11.62 -40.76
C THR A 760 12.78 -11.41 -39.24
N PRO A 761 12.64 -12.47 -38.43
CA PRO A 761 12.77 -12.37 -36.98
C PRO A 761 14.18 -11.93 -36.59
N LYS A 762 14.27 -11.08 -35.56
CA LYS A 762 15.56 -10.59 -34.99
C LYS A 762 16.49 -11.74 -34.56
N ALA A 763 15.91 -12.79 -33.99
CA ALA A 763 16.63 -13.98 -33.58
C ALA A 763 17.42 -14.66 -34.70
N ASN A 764 16.96 -14.55 -35.97
CA ASN A 764 17.60 -15.19 -37.10
C ASN A 764 18.96 -14.60 -37.51
N ILE A 765 19.27 -13.37 -37.00
CA ILE A 765 20.60 -12.80 -37.16
C ILE A 765 21.63 -13.59 -36.33
N GLY A 766 21.22 -14.22 -35.23
CA GLY A 766 22.07 -15.11 -34.45
C GLY A 766 22.61 -16.30 -35.31
N VAL A 767 21.83 -16.77 -36.26
CA VAL A 767 22.23 -17.89 -37.18
C VAL A 767 23.41 -17.47 -38.05
N VAL A 768 23.35 -16.33 -38.72
CA VAL A 768 24.47 -15.84 -39.54
C VAL A 768 25.71 -15.50 -38.70
N ASN A 769 25.52 -14.92 -37.52
CA ASN A 769 26.63 -14.65 -36.62
C ASN A 769 27.38 -15.96 -36.21
N GLY A 770 26.62 -17.02 -35.90
CA GLY A 770 27.17 -18.34 -35.61
C GLY A 770 27.93 -18.92 -36.79
N LEU A 771 27.30 -18.95 -37.97
CA LEU A 771 27.91 -19.52 -39.21
C LEU A 771 29.17 -18.76 -39.62
N THR A 772 29.22 -17.46 -39.42
CA THR A 772 30.40 -16.64 -39.74
C THR A 772 31.52 -16.89 -38.74
N LYS A 773 31.20 -16.98 -37.45
CA LYS A 773 32.20 -17.32 -36.41
C LYS A 773 32.84 -18.68 -36.61
N GLU A 774 32.06 -19.64 -37.14
CA GLU A 774 32.51 -21.00 -37.50
C GLU A 774 33.21 -21.08 -38.88
N ASN A 775 33.43 -19.94 -39.55
CA ASN A 775 33.99 -19.84 -40.88
C ASN A 775 33.24 -20.71 -41.96
N LYS A 776 31.94 -20.95 -41.75
CA LYS A 776 31.10 -21.71 -42.67
C LYS A 776 30.55 -20.89 -43.84
N LEU A 777 30.49 -19.59 -43.66
CA LEU A 777 30.14 -18.61 -44.70
C LEU A 777 31.33 -17.66 -44.90
N PRO A 778 32.05 -17.71 -46.03
CA PRO A 778 33.22 -16.84 -46.25
C PRO A 778 32.78 -15.41 -46.56
N ASN A 779 33.54 -14.44 -46.03
CA ASN A 779 33.42 -12.99 -46.28
C ASN A 779 31.96 -12.52 -46.31
N THR A 780 31.25 -12.75 -45.18
CA THR A 780 29.81 -12.58 -45.11
C THR A 780 29.40 -11.10 -45.00
N CYS A 781 28.42 -10.68 -45.75
CA CYS A 781 27.76 -9.40 -45.67
C CYS A 781 26.24 -9.54 -45.57
N ILE A 782 25.57 -8.52 -45.08
CA ILE A 782 24.12 -8.49 -44.95
C ILE A 782 23.52 -7.54 -45.97
N ILE A 783 22.43 -7.98 -46.60
CA ILE A 783 21.60 -7.16 -47.47
C ILE A 783 20.22 -7.06 -46.84
N LEU A 784 19.79 -5.86 -46.52
CA LEU A 784 18.45 -5.62 -45.97
C LEU A 784 17.49 -5.33 -47.11
N ASN A 785 16.55 -6.23 -47.33
CA ASN A 785 15.58 -6.16 -48.42
C ASN A 785 14.20 -5.72 -47.94
N GLY A 786 13.41 -5.14 -48.80
CA GLY A 786 12.02 -4.75 -48.53
C GLY A 786 11.86 -3.63 -47.52
N VAL A 787 12.80 -2.70 -47.50
CA VAL A 787 12.75 -1.54 -46.60
C VAL A 787 11.63 -0.61 -47.02
N ASP A 788 10.69 -0.35 -46.08
CA ASP A 788 9.60 0.59 -46.29
C ASP A 788 10.09 2.03 -46.00
N MET A 789 10.19 2.80 -47.10
CA MET A 789 10.68 4.17 -47.05
C MET A 789 9.69 5.12 -46.37
N SER A 790 8.39 4.80 -46.33
CA SER A 790 7.36 5.62 -45.68
C SER A 790 7.45 5.59 -44.16
N LYS A 791 7.99 4.52 -43.59
CA LYS A 791 8.17 4.34 -42.12
C LYS A 791 9.36 5.11 -41.58
N LYS A 792 10.20 5.72 -42.38
CA LYS A 792 11.33 6.54 -41.94
C LYS A 792 10.85 7.90 -41.45
N LYS A 793 10.40 7.94 -40.22
CA LYS A 793 10.24 9.14 -39.43
C LYS A 793 11.63 9.58 -38.95
N TYR A 794 12.09 10.73 -39.51
CA TYR A 794 13.32 11.45 -39.15
C TYR A 794 14.67 10.89 -39.63
N GLY A 795 15.11 11.47 -40.75
CA GLY A 795 16.47 12.04 -40.84
C GLY A 795 17.67 11.08 -40.91
N TYR A 796 17.56 9.89 -41.53
CA TYR A 796 18.73 9.09 -41.88
C TYR A 796 18.57 8.47 -43.25
N TYR A 797 18.80 9.26 -44.27
CA TYR A 797 19.05 8.70 -45.57
C TYR A 797 20.14 9.46 -46.36
N TYR A 798 21.13 8.68 -46.85
CA TYR A 798 22.32 9.09 -47.58
C TYR A 798 23.35 9.91 -46.82
N GLY A 799 24.04 9.25 -45.90
CA GLY A 799 25.36 9.69 -45.45
C GLY A 799 26.49 9.13 -46.31
N TYR A 800 26.54 9.38 -47.57
CA TYR A 800 27.83 9.43 -48.27
C TYR A 800 28.49 10.73 -47.85
N GLY A 801 29.33 10.69 -46.85
CA GLY A 801 30.09 11.86 -46.42
C GLY A 801 30.16 12.08 -44.90
N LYS A 802 30.68 11.15 -44.16
CA LYS A 802 31.33 11.47 -42.85
C LYS A 802 32.46 10.51 -42.52
N TYR A 803 33.38 10.38 -43.44
CA TYR A 803 34.78 10.12 -43.12
C TYR A 803 35.45 11.48 -43.00
N GLY A 804 35.70 11.95 -41.78
CA GLY A 804 36.49 13.13 -41.56
C GLY A 804 35.93 13.98 -40.41
N LYS A 805 36.10 13.58 -39.17
CA LYS A 805 36.35 14.49 -38.03
C LYS A 805 36.86 13.70 -36.81
N TYR A 806 38.04 13.18 -36.92
CA TYR A 806 38.94 13.11 -35.75
C TYR A 806 39.68 14.44 -35.71
N GLY A 807 39.63 15.09 -34.54
CA GLY A 807 40.48 16.20 -34.22
C GLY A 807 39.74 17.50 -33.93
N ARG A 808 39.41 17.76 -32.72
CA ARG A 808 39.79 18.94 -31.97
C ARG A 808 39.22 18.94 -30.55
N TYR A 809 40.05 18.57 -29.61
CA TYR A 809 39.96 19.06 -28.23
C TYR A 809 40.25 20.54 -28.23
N GLY A 810 39.44 21.33 -27.59
CA GLY A 810 39.66 22.77 -27.40
C GLY A 810 38.84 23.28 -26.21
N TYR A 811 39.57 23.52 -25.16
CA TYR A 811 39.23 24.19 -23.90
C TYR A 811 38.59 25.56 -24.09
N SER A 812 37.89 25.97 -23.05
CA SER A 812 37.70 27.30 -22.45
C SER A 812 36.32 27.87 -22.65
N ARG A 813 35.72 28.31 -21.62
CA ARG A 813 35.96 29.18 -20.49
C ARG A 813 34.81 30.18 -20.39
N TYR A 814 34.31 30.35 -19.22
CA TYR A 814 33.48 31.41 -18.64
C TYR A 814 33.39 32.75 -19.38
N GLY A 815 32.19 33.34 -19.37
CA GLY A 815 32.03 34.78 -19.66
C GLY A 815 30.61 35.27 -19.48
N TYR A 816 30.42 36.00 -18.40
CA TYR A 816 29.29 36.87 -18.04
C TYR A 816 28.91 37.93 -19.07
N GLY A 817 27.62 38.39 -19.03
CA GLY A 817 27.24 39.75 -19.44
C GLY A 817 26.02 39.83 -20.34
N LYS A 818 24.92 40.09 -19.89
CA LYS A 818 24.06 41.23 -19.51
C LYS A 818 23.81 42.27 -20.64
N TYR A 819 22.51 42.53 -20.88
CA TYR A 819 21.80 43.67 -21.47
C TYR A 819 21.80 43.89 -22.98
N GLY A 820 20.60 43.98 -23.57
CA GLY A 820 20.16 45.22 -24.17
C GLY A 820 19.45 45.11 -25.53
N TYR A 821 18.16 45.40 -25.54
CA TYR A 821 17.38 46.12 -26.57
C TYR A 821 17.79 46.05 -28.04
N GLY A 822 16.80 45.80 -28.90
CA GLY A 822 16.86 46.28 -30.28
C GLY A 822 16.00 45.50 -31.26
N LYS A 823 14.80 45.98 -31.44
CA LYS A 823 13.86 45.73 -32.54
C LYS A 823 14.45 46.23 -33.82
N TYR A 824 14.50 45.47 -34.90
CA TYR A 824 14.19 45.84 -36.29
C TYR A 824 14.43 44.63 -37.20
N GLY A 825 13.52 44.45 -38.10
CA GLY A 825 13.34 43.41 -39.05
C GLY A 825 14.28 43.39 -40.24
N TYR A 826 13.96 42.57 -41.14
CA TYR A 826 14.44 42.20 -42.46
C TYR A 826 15.17 40.88 -42.60
N GLY A 827 14.58 40.10 -43.48
CA GLY A 827 15.36 39.35 -44.42
C GLY A 827 15.24 37.84 -44.33
N ASN A 828 14.31 37.36 -45.08
CA ASN A 828 14.17 35.97 -45.54
C ASN A 828 15.48 35.49 -46.20
N TYR A 829 16.34 34.77 -45.45
CA TYR A 829 17.44 33.97 -45.99
C TYR A 829 17.52 32.64 -45.26
N GLY A 830 16.81 31.66 -45.81
CA GLY A 830 16.80 30.31 -45.29
C GLY A 830 16.41 29.28 -46.33
N ASN A 831 17.06 29.27 -47.48
CA ASN A 831 16.85 28.21 -48.45
C ASN A 831 18.19 27.81 -49.11
N TYR A 832 19.12 27.27 -48.31
CA TYR A 832 20.38 26.69 -48.79
C TYR A 832 20.52 25.19 -48.51
N GLY A 833 19.41 24.49 -48.16
CA GLY A 833 19.36 23.05 -47.92
C GLY A 833 18.93 22.22 -49.14
N ASN A 834 18.43 22.85 -50.20
CA ASN A 834 17.77 22.10 -51.32
C ASN A 834 18.60 22.01 -52.64
N TYR A 835 19.85 22.39 -52.65
CA TYR A 835 20.63 22.35 -53.91
C TYR A 835 21.42 21.05 -54.15
N ALA A 836 21.56 20.20 -53.20
CA ALA A 836 22.26 18.91 -53.39
C ALA A 836 21.35 17.76 -53.85
N ASP A 837 20.03 17.86 -53.64
CA ASP A 837 19.08 16.74 -53.89
C ASP A 837 18.49 16.78 -55.33
N SER A 838 18.55 17.87 -56.01
CA SER A 838 17.89 18.04 -57.34
C SER A 838 18.72 17.59 -58.55
N ARG A 839 20.00 17.21 -58.38
CA ARG A 839 20.88 16.78 -59.48
C ARG A 839 20.95 15.27 -59.65
N TYR A 840 20.49 14.49 -58.66
CA TYR A 840 20.64 13.01 -58.67
C TYR A 840 19.34 12.22 -58.49
N SER A 841 18.20 12.86 -58.26
CA SER A 841 16.90 12.18 -58.26
C SER A 841 15.88 13.00 -59.06
N ASN A 842 15.25 12.39 -60.07
CA ASN A 842 14.05 12.96 -60.68
C ASN A 842 12.97 13.06 -59.60
N LYS A 843 12.33 14.24 -59.45
CA LYS A 843 11.20 14.42 -58.50
C LYS A 843 10.01 13.53 -58.77
N ASP A 844 9.97 12.86 -59.92
CA ASP A 844 8.91 11.96 -60.41
C ASP A 844 9.37 10.50 -60.45
N ASP A 845 10.35 10.12 -59.65
CA ASP A 845 10.81 8.76 -59.54
C ASP A 845 9.82 7.89 -58.73
N ASP A 846 9.01 7.10 -59.47
CA ASP A 846 8.05 6.14 -58.94
C ASP A 846 8.64 4.71 -58.83
N SER A 847 9.95 4.53 -58.88
CA SER A 847 10.62 3.25 -58.82
C SER A 847 10.53 2.54 -57.49
N ILE A 848 10.28 3.28 -56.43
CA ILE A 848 10.18 2.80 -55.05
C ILE A 848 8.77 3.06 -54.54
N LYS A 849 8.19 2.08 -53.86
CA LYS A 849 6.90 2.23 -53.21
C LYS A 849 7.03 3.17 -52.03
N LYS A 850 6.33 4.31 -52.09
CA LYS A 850 6.29 5.35 -51.04
C LYS A 850 5.28 5.01 -49.98
#